data_3604163c7471d1fbd232aee63b7fece3
#
_entry.id   3604163c7471d1fbd232aee63b7fece3
#
_cell.length_a   1.000
_cell.length_b   1.000
_cell.length_c   1.000
_cell.angle_alpha   90.00
_cell.angle_beta   90.00
_cell.angle_gamma   90.00
#
_symmetry.space_group_name_H-M   'P 1'
#
loop_
_entity.id
_entity.type
_entity.pdbx_description
1 polymer ?
#
loop_
_entity_poly.entity_id
_entity_poly.type
_entity_poly.pdbx_seq_one_letter_code
_entity_poly.pdbx_strand_id
1 'polypeptide(L)'
;MEDSKIRNIGIMAHIDAGKTTTTERILFYTGENHRIGEVDNGEATMDWMQQEQDRGITITSAATTCYWKDHQINIIDTPGHVDFTAEVERSLRVLDGAVGVFCAVGGVEPQTETVWKQADTYSVPRIAFVNKMDRMGADFYRVLEDMKKKLGAEPVPLFIPVGAESSFSGVIDLIGDKYLTFSSSDQGSTVTENEIPSNMADTAAEWKEKLIDSVASFSDEITELYFDGQDIPRQMIIDTLRKCTLERTLLPVFVGSSLKNIGVQTLLDGIVELLPSPLDLPPVEISNAKNPEKKEMLTHNPNGPLEALIFKIQVDPQAGPLCFVRVYSGTLKKGVAVFNINKGKKERINRLVRMHAIREADVSELKAGDIGVIIGFKMAQTGDTIGQENHPFLMEEMTFPTPVISVAIEPSSTSEMAKLQKALEMLAMEDPTFTYKDDAETGQLIISGMGELHLDVLVTRITKEMKIDARVGNPQVSYRESVKSERSGSEEWERTIANKENTAKLSMTVKPNEPKTGNTFHISCKTREIPEEILEAIKEGVEGAFKSGIKYGYECTDIDVDVTAIEYDELTSTPLAFTSCAAMAFDRIASEAGAVIMEPVMKVQASAPSEYIGDVISTITQRGGIVLSMENRNSGDTVVAECPLEKMFGYTTVLRSATQGRGTFSMEFDHYSEKAGGIGF
;
A
#
# COMPACT_ATOMS: atom_id res chain seq x y z
N MET A 1 20.94 16.14 -13.98
CA MET A 1 21.50 15.72 -12.68
C MET A 1 22.14 14.36 -12.90
N GLU A 2 23.16 13.99 -12.17
CA GLU A 2 23.73 12.64 -12.21
C GLU A 2 22.73 11.68 -11.53
N ASP A 3 22.53 10.50 -12.11
CA ASP A 3 21.52 9.54 -11.65
C ASP A 3 21.82 9.02 -10.21
N SER A 4 23.10 9.04 -9.81
CA SER A 4 23.57 8.75 -8.44
C SER A 4 23.06 9.74 -7.38
N LYS A 5 22.64 10.94 -7.82
CA LYS A 5 22.14 12.02 -6.95
C LYS A 5 20.61 12.09 -6.90
N ILE A 6 19.91 11.08 -7.40
CA ILE A 6 18.44 10.97 -7.29
C ILE A 6 18.10 10.11 -6.08
N ARG A 7 17.07 10.49 -5.34
CA ARG A 7 16.46 9.71 -4.26
C ARG A 7 14.95 9.68 -4.46
N ASN A 8 14.38 8.51 -4.73
CA ASN A 8 12.94 8.32 -4.83
C ASN A 8 12.48 7.67 -3.53
N ILE A 9 11.89 8.45 -2.66
CA ILE A 9 11.58 8.01 -1.29
C ILE A 9 10.10 8.10 -0.98
N GLY A 10 9.65 7.18 -0.13
CA GLY A 10 8.34 7.25 0.52
C GLY A 10 8.46 7.65 1.98
N ILE A 11 7.47 8.35 2.48
CA ILE A 11 7.34 8.60 3.92
C ILE A 11 6.21 7.74 4.45
N MET A 12 6.56 6.76 5.27
CA MET A 12 5.66 5.76 5.86
C MET A 12 5.45 6.07 7.34
N ALA A 13 4.21 6.05 7.79
CA ALA A 13 3.89 6.28 9.19
C ALA A 13 2.49 5.74 9.50
N HIS A 14 2.23 5.44 10.77
CA HIS A 14 0.84 5.32 11.23
C HIS A 14 0.17 6.69 11.33
N ILE A 15 -1.14 6.68 11.52
CA ILE A 15 -1.93 7.90 11.73
C ILE A 15 -1.36 8.65 12.95
N ASP A 16 -1.27 9.96 12.85
CA ASP A 16 -0.74 10.83 13.91
C ASP A 16 0.73 10.63 14.33
N ALA A 17 1.56 9.88 13.59
CA ALA A 17 3.01 9.86 13.85
C ALA A 17 3.71 11.19 13.48
N GLY A 18 3.04 12.04 12.71
CA GLY A 18 3.56 13.31 12.23
C GLY A 18 4.19 13.21 10.85
N LYS A 19 3.67 12.32 10.01
CA LYS A 19 4.08 12.15 8.60
C LYS A 19 4.02 13.46 7.83
N THR A 20 2.83 14.03 7.68
CA THR A 20 2.60 15.29 6.95
C THR A 20 3.41 16.44 7.54
N THR A 21 3.48 16.55 8.86
CA THR A 21 4.33 17.57 9.53
C THR A 21 5.79 17.41 9.16
N THR A 22 6.32 16.17 9.10
CA THR A 22 7.71 15.91 8.70
C THR A 22 7.94 16.28 7.25
N THR A 23 7.02 15.92 6.35
CA THR A 23 7.09 16.28 4.92
C THR A 23 7.07 17.79 4.74
N GLU A 24 6.19 18.52 5.42
CA GLU A 24 6.14 19.99 5.37
C GLU A 24 7.46 20.64 5.85
N ARG A 25 8.11 20.09 6.88
CA ARG A 25 9.42 20.58 7.33
C ARG A 25 10.53 20.28 6.30
N ILE A 26 10.48 19.11 5.66
CA ILE A 26 11.40 18.79 4.55
C ILE A 26 11.24 19.83 3.42
N LEU A 27 10.01 20.11 2.99
CA LEU A 27 9.74 21.09 1.93
C LEU A 27 10.17 22.49 2.31
N PHE A 28 10.03 22.86 3.57
CA PHE A 28 10.50 24.16 4.08
C PHE A 28 12.04 24.26 4.04
N TYR A 29 12.77 23.29 4.57
CA TYR A 29 14.24 23.34 4.60
C TYR A 29 14.89 23.20 3.22
N THR A 30 14.21 22.57 2.28
CA THR A 30 14.66 22.48 0.88
C THR A 30 14.29 23.72 0.05
N GLY A 31 13.56 24.68 0.65
CA GLY A 31 13.21 25.95 0.01
C GLY A 31 12.03 25.89 -0.96
N GLU A 32 11.33 24.75 -1.05
CA GLU A 32 10.14 24.62 -1.89
C GLU A 32 8.95 25.38 -1.29
N ASN A 33 8.83 25.41 0.04
CA ASN A 33 7.85 26.19 0.77
C ASN A 33 8.52 27.38 1.48
N HIS A 34 7.97 28.58 1.30
CA HIS A 34 8.44 29.78 2.00
C HIS A 34 7.88 29.95 3.41
N ARG A 35 6.85 29.19 3.75
CA ARG A 35 6.21 29.15 5.07
C ARG A 35 5.95 27.70 5.45
N ILE A 36 6.03 27.43 6.72
CA ILE A 36 5.65 26.14 7.28
C ILE A 36 4.13 26.08 7.32
N GLY A 37 3.51 25.13 6.61
CA GLY A 37 2.11 24.80 6.73
C GLY A 37 1.87 23.98 8.01
N GLU A 38 1.01 24.47 8.89
CA GLU A 38 0.61 23.72 10.08
C GLU A 38 -0.57 22.81 9.74
N VAL A 39 -0.40 21.50 9.95
CA VAL A 39 -1.40 20.47 9.62
C VAL A 39 -2.71 20.71 10.38
N ASP A 40 -2.61 21.07 11.67
CA ASP A 40 -3.76 21.32 12.54
C ASP A 40 -4.61 22.53 12.07
N ASN A 41 -4.05 23.41 11.24
CA ASN A 41 -4.74 24.55 10.66
C ASN A 41 -5.26 24.29 9.23
N GLY A 42 -5.03 23.09 8.67
CA GLY A 42 -5.38 22.78 7.29
C GLY A 42 -4.52 23.49 6.25
N GLU A 43 -3.30 23.91 6.61
CA GLU A 43 -2.37 24.65 5.75
C GLU A 43 -1.31 23.76 5.09
N ALA A 44 -1.37 22.44 5.30
CA ALA A 44 -0.40 21.51 4.76
C ALA A 44 -0.48 21.44 3.22
N THR A 45 0.66 21.58 2.58
CA THR A 45 0.77 21.64 1.11
C THR A 45 0.53 20.26 0.47
N MET A 46 0.90 19.18 1.15
CA MET A 46 0.75 17.82 0.63
C MET A 46 -0.67 17.28 0.79
N ASP A 47 -1.41 17.70 1.81
CA ASP A 47 -2.82 17.36 2.01
C ASP A 47 -3.69 18.38 1.25
N TRP A 48 -3.75 18.23 -0.08
CA TRP A 48 -4.39 19.21 -0.98
C TRP A 48 -5.91 19.07 -1.06
N MET A 49 -6.47 17.92 -0.68
CA MET A 49 -7.90 17.69 -0.66
C MET A 49 -8.53 18.32 0.58
N GLN A 50 -9.68 19.00 0.41
CA GLN A 50 -10.41 19.55 1.55
C GLN A 50 -10.74 18.48 2.60
N GLN A 51 -11.02 17.25 2.17
CA GLN A 51 -11.32 16.13 3.05
C GLN A 51 -10.09 15.65 3.87
N GLU A 52 -8.88 15.75 3.31
CA GLU A 52 -7.64 15.49 4.04
C GLU A 52 -7.43 16.52 5.14
N GLN A 53 -7.62 17.79 4.80
CA GLN A 53 -7.52 18.90 5.74
C GLN A 53 -8.57 18.85 6.84
N ASP A 54 -9.84 18.57 6.48
CA ASP A 54 -10.96 18.51 7.44
C ASP A 54 -10.82 17.32 8.41
N ARG A 55 -10.19 16.22 7.97
CA ARG A 55 -10.04 14.98 8.75
C ARG A 55 -8.67 14.84 9.41
N GLY A 56 -7.68 15.63 8.98
CA GLY A 56 -6.30 15.53 9.43
C GLY A 56 -5.58 14.24 9.03
N ILE A 57 -6.02 13.59 7.92
CA ILE A 57 -5.43 12.35 7.43
C ILE A 57 -5.11 12.46 5.94
N THR A 58 -3.99 11.91 5.51
CA THR A 58 -3.68 11.74 4.08
C THR A 58 -4.53 10.63 3.49
N ILE A 59 -5.26 10.92 2.43
CA ILE A 59 -6.15 9.99 1.72
C ILE A 59 -5.48 9.50 0.44
N THR A 60 -4.92 10.41 -0.34
CA THR A 60 -4.26 10.09 -1.60
C THR A 60 -2.76 10.34 -1.50
N SER A 61 -1.96 9.49 -2.12
CA SER A 61 -0.52 9.74 -2.20
C SER A 61 -0.24 11.02 -2.99
N ALA A 62 0.60 11.88 -2.46
CA ALA A 62 1.08 13.07 -3.15
C ALA A 62 2.56 12.88 -3.53
N ALA A 63 2.94 13.32 -4.73
CA ALA A 63 4.32 13.25 -5.18
C ALA A 63 4.88 14.66 -5.35
N THR A 64 6.07 14.90 -4.82
CA THR A 64 6.76 16.19 -4.93
C THR A 64 8.25 15.98 -5.14
N THR A 65 8.90 16.99 -5.73
CA THR A 65 10.35 16.98 -5.92
C THR A 65 10.96 18.15 -5.16
N CYS A 66 12.03 17.90 -4.42
CA CYS A 66 12.81 18.92 -3.73
C CYS A 66 14.30 18.64 -3.88
N TYR A 67 15.15 19.58 -3.41
CA TYR A 67 16.60 19.49 -3.57
C TYR A 67 17.33 19.70 -2.24
N TRP A 68 18.29 18.82 -1.93
CA TRP A 68 19.12 18.91 -0.74
C TRP A 68 20.57 18.50 -1.04
N LYS A 69 21.54 19.33 -0.69
CA LYS A 69 22.98 19.06 -0.91
C LYS A 69 23.28 18.50 -2.32
N ASP A 70 22.84 19.18 -3.37
CA ASP A 70 22.98 18.79 -4.78
C ASP A 70 22.28 17.45 -5.17
N HIS A 71 21.41 16.90 -4.32
CA HIS A 71 20.59 15.75 -4.62
C HIS A 71 19.17 16.17 -4.94
N GLN A 72 18.56 15.47 -5.89
CA GLN A 72 17.13 15.54 -6.18
C GLN A 72 16.43 14.48 -5.33
N ILE A 73 15.49 14.89 -4.51
CA ILE A 73 14.67 14.01 -3.70
C ILE A 73 13.24 14.08 -4.22
N ASN A 74 12.76 12.96 -4.77
CA ASN A 74 11.36 12.78 -5.11
C ASN A 74 10.67 12.11 -3.92
N ILE A 75 9.74 12.79 -3.31
CA ILE A 75 9.01 12.32 -2.14
C ILE A 75 7.61 11.88 -2.58
N ILE A 76 7.24 10.66 -2.24
CA ILE A 76 5.87 10.17 -2.35
C ILE A 76 5.33 10.04 -0.94
N ASP A 77 4.40 10.91 -0.59
CA ASP A 77 3.70 10.88 0.69
C ASP A 77 2.59 9.83 0.63
N THR A 78 2.67 8.79 1.47
CA THR A 78 1.74 7.64 1.41
C THR A 78 0.64 7.80 2.47
N PRO A 79 -0.61 7.37 2.18
CA PRO A 79 -1.64 7.31 3.21
C PRO A 79 -1.22 6.41 4.38
N GLY A 80 -1.69 6.76 5.58
CA GLY A 80 -1.44 5.94 6.78
C GLY A 80 -2.63 5.06 7.18
N HIS A 81 -3.78 5.17 6.50
CA HIS A 81 -5.00 4.46 6.86
C HIS A 81 -5.17 3.17 6.05
N VAL A 82 -5.62 2.11 6.73
CA VAL A 82 -5.77 0.76 6.12
C VAL A 82 -6.78 0.71 4.98
N ASP A 83 -7.79 1.57 4.94
CA ASP A 83 -8.75 1.64 3.83
C ASP A 83 -8.10 2.10 2.51
N PHE A 84 -6.88 2.66 2.58
CA PHE A 84 -6.11 3.14 1.43
C PHE A 84 -4.86 2.28 1.16
N THR A 85 -4.90 1.00 1.54
CA THR A 85 -3.79 0.04 1.38
C THR A 85 -3.27 -0.02 -0.06
N ALA A 86 -4.17 0.04 -1.04
CA ALA A 86 -3.80 0.04 -2.45
C ALA A 86 -2.98 1.28 -2.87
N GLU A 87 -3.25 2.44 -2.28
CA GLU A 87 -2.43 3.65 -2.48
C GLU A 87 -1.02 3.45 -1.93
N VAL A 88 -0.90 2.79 -0.78
CA VAL A 88 0.40 2.46 -0.17
C VAL A 88 1.17 1.49 -1.07
N GLU A 89 0.54 0.42 -1.54
CA GLU A 89 1.18 -0.58 -2.42
C GLU A 89 1.66 0.04 -3.73
N ARG A 90 0.82 0.86 -4.39
CA ARG A 90 1.20 1.58 -5.60
C ARG A 90 2.43 2.46 -5.38
N SER A 91 2.46 3.13 -4.26
CA SER A 91 3.58 4.00 -3.89
C SER A 91 4.84 3.19 -3.63
N LEU A 92 4.76 2.14 -2.80
CA LEU A 92 5.90 1.28 -2.46
C LEU A 92 6.54 0.63 -3.68
N ARG A 93 5.75 0.29 -4.71
CA ARG A 93 6.24 -0.33 -5.95
C ARG A 93 7.22 0.55 -6.73
N VAL A 94 7.12 1.87 -6.58
CA VAL A 94 7.93 2.84 -7.33
C VAL A 94 8.97 3.57 -6.49
N LEU A 95 9.10 3.20 -5.21
CA LEU A 95 10.11 3.77 -4.32
C LEU A 95 11.44 3.03 -4.44
N ASP A 96 12.53 3.77 -4.27
CA ASP A 96 13.87 3.22 -4.10
C ASP A 96 14.19 2.99 -2.63
N GLY A 97 13.69 3.87 -1.76
CA GLY A 97 13.85 3.78 -0.33
C GLY A 97 12.70 4.43 0.44
N ALA A 98 12.68 4.29 1.74
CA ALA A 98 11.63 4.87 2.57
C ALA A 98 12.14 5.43 3.89
N VAL A 99 11.39 6.39 4.43
CA VAL A 99 11.55 6.92 5.78
C VAL A 99 10.37 6.42 6.61
N GLY A 100 10.63 5.59 7.61
CA GLY A 100 9.64 5.18 8.59
C GLY A 100 9.55 6.21 9.72
N VAL A 101 8.43 6.92 9.86
CA VAL A 101 8.23 7.88 10.95
C VAL A 101 7.48 7.21 12.10
N PHE A 102 8.11 7.19 13.26
CA PHE A 102 7.59 6.57 14.49
C PHE A 102 7.26 7.65 15.53
N CYS A 103 6.18 7.46 16.26
CA CYS A 103 5.86 8.33 17.38
C CYS A 103 6.64 7.92 18.62
N ALA A 104 7.37 8.85 19.26
CA ALA A 104 8.13 8.58 20.48
C ALA A 104 7.22 8.15 21.66
N VAL A 105 5.92 8.46 21.59
CA VAL A 105 4.92 8.09 22.61
C VAL A 105 4.23 6.77 22.25
N GLY A 106 3.78 6.58 21.01
CA GLY A 106 3.06 5.38 20.56
C GLY A 106 3.98 4.19 20.23
N GLY A 107 5.22 4.45 19.83
CA GLY A 107 6.15 3.41 19.39
C GLY A 107 5.74 2.76 18.06
N VAL A 108 5.86 1.44 18.02
CA VAL A 108 5.38 0.64 16.87
C VAL A 108 3.93 0.26 17.11
N GLU A 109 3.05 0.78 16.26
CA GLU A 109 1.62 0.51 16.26
C GLU A 109 1.24 -0.51 15.17
N PRO A 110 0.08 -1.18 15.26
CA PRO A 110 -0.31 -2.22 14.31
C PRO A 110 -0.34 -1.76 12.84
N GLN A 111 -0.75 -0.52 12.59
CA GLN A 111 -0.68 0.05 11.22
C GLN A 111 0.76 0.17 10.72
N THR A 112 1.70 0.49 11.63
CA THR A 112 3.13 0.50 11.30
C THR A 112 3.59 -0.89 10.87
N GLU A 113 3.16 -1.95 11.58
CA GLU A 113 3.51 -3.32 11.22
C GLU A 113 2.98 -3.71 9.83
N THR A 114 1.75 -3.30 9.50
CA THR A 114 1.14 -3.57 8.19
C THR A 114 1.94 -2.91 7.06
N VAL A 115 2.19 -1.60 7.16
CA VAL A 115 2.97 -0.87 6.15
C VAL A 115 4.41 -1.36 6.07
N TRP A 116 4.99 -1.77 7.22
CA TRP A 116 6.32 -2.36 7.28
C TRP A 116 6.41 -3.68 6.53
N LYS A 117 5.46 -4.59 6.74
CA LYS A 117 5.37 -5.86 6.00
C LYS A 117 5.19 -5.66 4.50
N GLN A 118 4.38 -4.68 4.09
CA GLN A 118 4.24 -4.31 2.68
C GLN A 118 5.58 -3.84 2.10
N ALA A 119 6.32 -2.99 2.82
CA ALA A 119 7.65 -2.55 2.38
C ALA A 119 8.65 -3.72 2.32
N ASP A 120 8.52 -4.75 3.18
CA ASP A 120 9.31 -5.98 3.10
C ASP A 120 9.00 -6.78 1.84
N THR A 121 7.72 -6.88 1.45
CA THR A 121 7.30 -7.54 0.22
C THR A 121 7.98 -6.94 -1.01
N TYR A 122 8.07 -5.61 -1.06
CA TYR A 122 8.75 -4.89 -2.16
C TYR A 122 10.25 -4.69 -1.94
N SER A 123 10.81 -5.26 -0.87
CA SER A 123 12.24 -5.17 -0.54
C SER A 123 12.78 -3.74 -0.45
N VAL A 124 11.99 -2.79 0.01
CA VAL A 124 12.34 -1.37 0.09
C VAL A 124 13.32 -1.09 1.24
N PRO A 125 14.54 -0.59 0.98
CA PRO A 125 15.47 -0.12 2.01
C PRO A 125 14.89 1.05 2.81
N ARG A 126 15.19 1.10 4.11
CA ARG A 126 14.55 2.07 5.02
C ARG A 126 15.53 2.67 6.01
N ILE A 127 15.20 3.91 6.41
CA ILE A 127 15.71 4.56 7.62
C ILE A 127 14.53 4.92 8.52
N ALA A 128 14.76 5.06 9.80
CA ALA A 128 13.71 5.38 10.77
C ALA A 128 13.89 6.78 11.35
N PHE A 129 12.80 7.49 11.60
CA PHE A 129 12.76 8.77 12.28
C PHE A 129 11.82 8.71 13.48
N VAL A 130 12.35 8.75 14.68
CA VAL A 130 11.57 8.81 15.93
C VAL A 130 11.18 10.26 16.19
N ASN A 131 9.93 10.56 15.90
CA ASN A 131 9.34 11.91 15.97
C ASN A 131 8.56 12.15 17.26
N LYS A 132 8.20 13.39 17.53
CA LYS A 132 7.39 13.81 18.69
C LYS A 132 8.10 13.62 20.05
N MET A 133 9.41 13.80 20.07
CA MET A 133 10.17 13.77 21.34
C MET A 133 9.77 14.87 22.34
N ASP A 134 9.04 15.88 21.88
CA ASP A 134 8.48 16.98 22.67
C ASP A 134 7.18 16.62 23.40
N ARG A 135 6.58 15.47 23.12
CA ARG A 135 5.30 15.05 23.70
C ARG A 135 5.49 14.37 25.06
N MET A 136 4.51 14.54 25.95
CA MET A 136 4.48 13.85 27.25
C MET A 136 4.45 12.33 27.04
N GLY A 137 5.31 11.59 27.76
CA GLY A 137 5.47 10.16 27.63
C GLY A 137 6.39 9.72 26.48
N ALA A 138 7.13 10.65 25.86
CA ALA A 138 8.09 10.33 24.81
C ALA A 138 9.27 9.52 25.38
N ASP A 139 9.53 8.35 24.79
CA ASP A 139 10.62 7.45 25.16
C ASP A 139 11.28 6.85 23.91
N PHE A 140 12.43 7.40 23.55
CA PHE A 140 13.21 6.98 22.38
C PHE A 140 13.67 5.53 22.47
N TYR A 141 14.20 5.14 23.62
CA TYR A 141 14.81 3.82 23.80
C TYR A 141 13.77 2.70 23.78
N ARG A 142 12.59 2.94 24.33
CA ARG A 142 11.46 2.02 24.21
C ARG A 142 11.04 1.82 22.75
N VAL A 143 11.06 2.87 21.92
CA VAL A 143 10.73 2.73 20.50
C VAL A 143 11.74 1.83 19.78
N LEU A 144 13.05 1.92 20.10
CA LEU A 144 14.05 1.02 19.54
C LEU A 144 13.78 -0.45 19.91
N GLU A 145 13.40 -0.70 21.17
CA GLU A 145 13.01 -2.05 21.62
C GLU A 145 11.75 -2.56 20.91
N ASP A 146 10.76 -1.69 20.70
CA ASP A 146 9.55 -2.01 19.94
C ASP A 146 9.89 -2.39 18.48
N MET A 147 10.80 -1.66 17.82
CA MET A 147 11.27 -1.97 16.47
C MET A 147 11.90 -3.38 16.39
N LYS A 148 12.72 -3.74 17.39
CA LYS A 148 13.30 -5.09 17.48
C LYS A 148 12.25 -6.17 17.67
N LYS A 149 11.36 -5.98 18.63
CA LYS A 149 10.40 -7.02 19.04
C LYS A 149 9.24 -7.20 18.07
N LYS A 150 8.71 -6.10 17.50
CA LYS A 150 7.49 -6.13 16.68
C LYS A 150 7.78 -6.16 15.18
N LEU A 151 8.86 -5.51 14.74
CA LEU A 151 9.22 -5.45 13.32
C LEU A 151 10.35 -6.41 12.93
N GLY A 152 11.04 -7.01 13.91
CA GLY A 152 12.22 -7.84 13.64
C GLY A 152 13.39 -7.07 13.04
N ALA A 153 13.40 -5.72 13.20
CA ALA A 153 14.44 -4.85 12.68
C ALA A 153 15.61 -4.73 13.66
N GLU A 154 16.81 -4.42 13.14
CA GLU A 154 17.99 -4.11 13.95
C GLU A 154 18.25 -2.59 13.92
N PRO A 155 17.64 -1.80 14.83
CA PRO A 155 17.78 -0.36 14.85
C PRO A 155 19.16 0.06 15.34
N VAL A 156 19.81 0.92 14.57
CA VAL A 156 21.12 1.52 14.89
C VAL A 156 20.95 3.03 14.97
N PRO A 157 20.88 3.62 16.17
CA PRO A 157 20.80 5.07 16.33
C PRO A 157 22.08 5.75 15.84
N LEU A 158 21.92 6.73 14.95
CA LEU A 158 22.99 7.66 14.60
C LEU A 158 22.96 8.90 15.49
N PHE A 159 21.79 9.21 16.00
CA PHE A 159 21.54 10.34 16.87
C PHE A 159 20.75 9.88 18.10
N ILE A 160 21.07 10.43 19.27
CA ILE A 160 20.30 10.24 20.49
C ILE A 160 19.74 11.56 21.00
N PRO A 161 18.56 11.56 21.64
CA PRO A 161 17.94 12.80 22.13
C PRO A 161 18.61 13.37 23.38
N VAL A 162 18.66 14.69 23.50
CA VAL A 162 19.03 15.39 24.73
C VAL A 162 17.77 15.91 25.39
N GLY A 163 17.37 15.24 26.47
CA GLY A 163 16.09 15.45 27.13
C GLY A 163 14.92 14.76 26.41
N ALA A 164 13.75 14.88 26.99
CA ALA A 164 12.48 14.42 26.45
C ALA A 164 11.36 15.36 26.89
N GLU A 165 10.20 15.30 26.23
CA GLU A 165 9.04 16.14 26.54
C GLU A 165 9.39 17.64 26.48
N SER A 166 9.03 18.41 27.51
CA SER A 166 9.32 19.84 27.59
C SER A 166 10.82 20.17 27.71
N SER A 167 11.66 19.20 28.10
CA SER A 167 13.11 19.35 28.21
C SER A 167 13.88 18.95 26.95
N PHE A 168 13.20 18.46 25.91
CA PHE A 168 13.82 18.10 24.64
C PHE A 168 14.45 19.33 23.97
N SER A 169 15.76 19.35 23.83
CA SER A 169 16.53 20.54 23.42
C SER A 169 17.38 20.35 22.16
N GLY A 170 17.61 19.13 21.73
CA GLY A 170 18.43 18.83 20.57
C GLY A 170 18.84 17.37 20.52
N VAL A 171 19.81 17.04 19.68
CA VAL A 171 20.26 15.67 19.44
C VAL A 171 21.79 15.58 19.50
N ILE A 172 22.32 14.44 19.91
CA ILE A 172 23.75 14.15 19.87
C ILE A 172 24.05 13.31 18.64
N ASP A 173 24.93 13.78 17.76
CA ASP A 173 25.53 13.01 16.67
C ASP A 173 26.58 12.06 17.28
N LEU A 174 26.32 10.75 17.24
CA LEU A 174 27.20 9.73 17.78
C LEU A 174 28.47 9.50 16.96
N ILE A 175 28.42 9.79 15.65
CA ILE A 175 29.60 9.65 14.77
C ILE A 175 30.46 10.90 14.86
N GLY A 176 29.85 12.07 14.86
CA GLY A 176 30.52 13.37 14.88
C GLY A 176 30.96 13.84 16.29
N ASP A 177 30.52 13.17 17.35
CA ASP A 177 30.75 13.57 18.75
C ASP A 177 30.33 15.02 19.04
N LYS A 178 29.14 15.42 18.55
CA LYS A 178 28.62 16.78 18.66
C LYS A 178 27.20 16.80 19.21
N TYR A 179 26.91 17.80 20.00
CA TYR A 179 25.54 18.14 20.39
C TYR A 179 25.00 19.19 19.43
N LEU A 180 23.92 18.84 18.71
CA LEU A 180 23.28 19.70 17.75
C LEU A 180 22.07 20.38 18.37
N THR A 181 22.04 21.71 18.29
CA THR A 181 20.90 22.53 18.72
C THR A 181 20.33 23.29 17.51
N PHE A 182 19.02 23.50 17.52
CA PHE A 182 18.26 24.10 16.42
C PHE A 182 17.65 25.41 16.89
N SER A 183 17.89 26.48 16.16
CA SER A 183 17.44 27.82 16.56
C SER A 183 15.93 27.98 16.43
N SER A 184 15.25 28.32 17.51
CA SER A 184 13.81 28.61 17.46
C SER A 184 13.45 29.93 16.77
N SER A 185 14.41 30.86 16.66
CA SER A 185 14.18 32.19 16.07
C SER A 185 14.02 32.15 14.54
N ASP A 186 14.55 31.14 13.88
CA ASP A 186 14.48 30.94 12.44
C ASP A 186 13.84 29.59 12.04
N GLN A 187 12.98 29.10 12.90
CA GLN A 187 12.24 27.84 12.69
C GLN A 187 13.17 26.63 12.48
N GLY A 188 14.30 26.58 13.21
CA GLY A 188 15.24 25.48 13.15
C GLY A 188 16.25 25.53 11.99
N SER A 189 16.22 26.56 11.15
CA SER A 189 17.10 26.63 9.96
C SER A 189 18.58 26.70 10.32
N THR A 190 18.92 27.36 11.43
CA THR A 190 20.30 27.39 11.94
C THR A 190 20.54 26.25 12.90
N VAL A 191 21.46 25.35 12.51
CA VAL A 191 21.95 24.26 13.36
C VAL A 191 23.30 24.66 13.95
N THR A 192 23.43 24.59 15.26
CA THR A 192 24.66 24.91 15.98
C THR A 192 25.25 23.63 16.58
N GLU A 193 26.53 23.41 16.31
CA GLU A 193 27.31 22.35 16.91
C GLU A 193 27.89 22.79 18.25
N ASN A 194 27.68 21.99 19.26
CA ASN A 194 28.15 22.25 20.63
C ASN A 194 28.90 21.01 21.15
N GLU A 195 29.61 21.16 22.25
CA GLU A 195 30.15 20.04 22.99
C GLU A 195 29.03 19.22 23.66
N ILE A 196 29.20 17.91 23.75
CA ILE A 196 28.24 17.02 24.42
C ILE A 196 28.12 17.44 25.89
N PRO A 197 26.89 17.65 26.39
CA PRO A 197 26.67 17.99 27.80
C PRO A 197 27.25 16.92 28.71
N SER A 198 27.93 17.32 29.80
CA SER A 198 28.63 16.42 30.71
C SER A 198 27.75 15.33 31.32
N ASN A 199 26.47 15.61 31.51
CA ASN A 199 25.47 14.64 31.99
C ASN A 199 25.04 13.63 30.94
N MET A 200 25.37 13.82 29.67
CA MET A 200 25.07 12.90 28.56
C MET A 200 26.33 12.20 28.04
N ALA A 201 27.52 12.55 28.52
CA ALA A 201 28.80 12.04 27.99
C ALA A 201 28.90 10.50 28.08
N ASP A 202 28.54 9.92 29.23
CA ASP A 202 28.58 8.46 29.45
C ASP A 202 27.53 7.75 28.54
N THR A 203 26.33 8.31 28.43
CA THR A 203 25.27 7.76 27.56
C THR A 203 25.68 7.85 26.08
N ALA A 204 26.27 8.96 25.67
CA ALA A 204 26.72 9.12 24.30
C ALA A 204 27.84 8.12 23.95
N ALA A 205 28.80 7.92 24.87
CA ALA A 205 29.88 6.95 24.71
C ALA A 205 29.32 5.51 24.59
N GLU A 206 28.40 5.11 25.47
CA GLU A 206 27.74 3.80 25.42
C GLU A 206 27.03 3.55 24.08
N TRP A 207 26.26 4.52 23.60
CA TRP A 207 25.53 4.37 22.34
C TRP A 207 26.43 4.44 21.11
N LYS A 208 27.52 5.19 21.16
CA LYS A 208 28.56 5.19 20.14
C LYS A 208 29.25 3.82 20.06
N GLU A 209 29.58 3.21 21.19
CA GLU A 209 30.13 1.86 21.24
C GLU A 209 29.18 0.84 20.61
N LYS A 210 27.90 0.86 20.97
CA LYS A 210 26.86 0.00 20.38
C LYS A 210 26.71 0.21 18.86
N LEU A 211 26.79 1.44 18.38
CA LEU A 211 26.77 1.77 16.96
C LEU A 211 27.98 1.13 16.26
N ILE A 212 29.19 1.33 16.80
CA ILE A 212 30.42 0.77 16.21
C ILE A 212 30.38 -0.76 16.22
N ASP A 213 29.97 -1.40 17.32
CA ASP A 213 29.80 -2.86 17.40
C ASP A 213 28.86 -3.39 16.32
N SER A 214 27.73 -2.71 16.13
CA SER A 214 26.75 -3.10 15.10
C SER A 214 27.34 -3.03 13.69
N VAL A 215 28.10 -1.97 13.39
CA VAL A 215 28.68 -1.74 12.07
C VAL A 215 29.93 -2.61 11.84
N ALA A 216 30.76 -2.82 12.87
CA ALA A 216 31.96 -3.65 12.80
C ALA A 216 31.64 -5.10 12.38
N SER A 217 30.47 -5.61 12.78
CA SER A 217 30.01 -6.95 12.39
C SER A 217 29.86 -7.13 10.86
N PHE A 218 29.86 -6.05 10.07
CA PHE A 218 29.69 -6.05 8.62
C PHE A 218 30.91 -5.52 7.84
N SER A 219 32.03 -5.19 8.53
CA SER A 219 33.25 -4.71 7.90
C SER A 219 34.50 -5.16 8.67
N ASP A 220 35.30 -5.99 8.03
CA ASP A 220 36.57 -6.46 8.61
C ASP A 220 37.52 -5.29 8.91
N GLU A 221 37.55 -4.27 8.04
CA GLU A 221 38.40 -3.07 8.24
C GLU A 221 37.96 -2.27 9.48
N ILE A 222 36.66 -2.08 9.71
CA ILE A 222 36.16 -1.41 10.91
C ILE A 222 36.47 -2.25 12.14
N THR A 223 36.34 -3.56 12.05
CA THR A 223 36.64 -4.50 13.13
C THR A 223 38.12 -4.42 13.53
N GLU A 224 39.02 -4.40 12.58
CA GLU A 224 40.48 -4.25 12.85
C GLU A 224 40.81 -2.92 13.54
N LEU A 225 40.31 -1.78 13.01
CA LEU A 225 40.49 -0.47 13.61
C LEU A 225 39.94 -0.38 15.02
N TYR A 226 38.78 -0.97 15.24
CA TYR A 226 38.12 -0.98 16.55
C TYR A 226 38.91 -1.77 17.60
N PHE A 227 39.42 -2.96 17.24
CA PHE A 227 40.23 -3.77 18.16
C PHE A 227 41.61 -3.15 18.42
N ASP A 228 42.16 -2.44 17.45
CA ASP A 228 43.41 -1.72 17.59
C ASP A 228 43.27 -0.39 18.36
N GLY A 229 42.03 -0.01 18.72
CA GLY A 229 41.75 1.26 19.40
C GLY A 229 42.04 2.49 18.57
N GLN A 230 42.01 2.37 17.23
CA GLN A 230 42.22 3.46 16.30
C GLN A 230 40.91 4.17 15.98
N ASP A 231 41.01 5.46 15.61
CA ASP A 231 39.86 6.24 15.16
C ASP A 231 39.33 5.68 13.83
N ILE A 232 38.01 5.43 13.79
CA ILE A 232 37.32 4.94 12.60
C ILE A 232 36.82 6.15 11.80
N PRO A 233 37.21 6.31 10.53
CA PRO A 233 36.75 7.44 9.71
C PRO A 233 35.23 7.43 9.56
N ARG A 234 34.59 8.61 9.72
CA ARG A 234 33.14 8.79 9.54
C ARG A 234 32.63 8.18 8.23
N GLN A 235 33.36 8.41 7.13
CA GLN A 235 32.95 7.92 5.81
C GLN A 235 32.87 6.39 5.75
N MET A 236 33.79 5.69 6.41
CA MET A 236 33.79 4.22 6.47
C MET A 236 32.57 3.68 7.22
N ILE A 237 32.18 4.34 8.30
CA ILE A 237 30.96 4.00 9.05
C ILE A 237 29.73 4.22 8.17
N ILE A 238 29.63 5.38 7.50
CA ILE A 238 28.50 5.73 6.63
C ILE A 238 28.40 4.78 5.43
N ASP A 239 29.52 4.44 4.78
CA ASP A 239 29.53 3.53 3.63
C ASP A 239 29.07 2.12 4.03
N THR A 240 29.51 1.64 5.20
CA THR A 240 29.08 0.35 5.72
C THR A 240 27.58 0.37 6.13
N LEU A 241 27.14 1.41 6.83
CA LEU A 241 25.73 1.61 7.16
C LEU A 241 24.86 1.68 5.90
N ARG A 242 25.31 2.41 4.87
CA ARG A 242 24.62 2.46 3.58
C ARG A 242 24.46 1.07 2.98
N LYS A 243 25.54 0.28 2.92
CA LYS A 243 25.49 -1.10 2.43
C LYS A 243 24.48 -1.94 3.23
N CYS A 244 24.56 -1.90 4.55
CA CYS A 244 23.62 -2.61 5.42
C CYS A 244 22.18 -2.14 5.26
N THR A 245 21.95 -0.85 5.02
CA THR A 245 20.62 -0.29 4.74
C THR A 245 20.06 -0.82 3.43
N LEU A 246 20.86 -0.87 2.37
CA LEU A 246 20.48 -1.42 1.06
C LEU A 246 20.18 -2.92 1.15
N GLU A 247 20.95 -3.67 1.93
CA GLU A 247 20.73 -5.09 2.23
C GLU A 247 19.62 -5.34 3.26
N ARG A 248 19.12 -4.28 3.91
CA ARG A 248 18.07 -4.31 4.96
C ARG A 248 18.49 -5.09 6.21
N THR A 249 19.78 -5.19 6.48
CA THR A 249 20.34 -5.87 7.66
C THR A 249 20.37 -4.98 8.89
N LEU A 250 20.63 -3.69 8.71
CA LEU A 250 20.56 -2.67 9.76
C LEU A 250 19.55 -1.59 9.41
N LEU A 251 18.93 -1.02 10.44
CA LEU A 251 17.98 0.09 10.33
C LEU A 251 18.57 1.35 10.98
N PRO A 252 19.14 2.29 10.21
CA PRO A 252 19.61 3.57 10.76
C PRO A 252 18.45 4.36 11.36
N VAL A 253 18.63 4.88 12.58
CA VAL A 253 17.59 5.61 13.32
C VAL A 253 18.02 7.04 13.61
N PHE A 254 17.15 7.96 13.24
CA PHE A 254 17.19 9.39 13.52
C PHE A 254 16.15 9.76 14.57
N VAL A 255 16.32 10.88 15.23
CA VAL A 255 15.41 11.31 16.31
C VAL A 255 15.17 12.82 16.25
N GLY A 256 13.94 13.24 16.59
CA GLY A 256 13.62 14.65 16.60
C GLY A 256 12.20 14.98 17.00
N SER A 257 11.81 16.21 16.71
CA SER A 257 10.45 16.72 16.76
C SER A 257 10.21 17.64 15.57
N SER A 258 9.44 17.15 14.60
CA SER A 258 9.07 17.95 13.42
C SER A 258 8.29 19.20 13.82
N LEU A 259 7.42 19.11 14.83
CA LEU A 259 6.66 20.26 15.34
C LEU A 259 7.57 21.35 15.92
N LYS A 260 8.63 20.94 16.65
CA LYS A 260 9.61 21.85 17.27
C LYS A 260 10.77 22.22 16.32
N ASN A 261 10.76 21.69 15.09
CA ASN A 261 11.79 21.95 14.08
C ASN A 261 13.19 21.44 14.49
N ILE A 262 13.23 20.31 15.19
CA ILE A 262 14.46 19.68 15.71
C ILE A 262 14.69 18.34 14.98
N GLY A 263 15.89 18.14 14.42
CA GLY A 263 16.36 16.86 13.89
C GLY A 263 15.90 16.55 12.45
N VAL A 264 15.18 17.42 11.75
CA VAL A 264 14.72 17.15 10.37
C VAL A 264 15.87 17.31 9.36
N GLN A 265 16.79 18.24 9.59
CA GLN A 265 17.96 18.41 8.74
C GLN A 265 18.90 17.21 8.80
N THR A 266 19.07 16.62 9.99
CA THR A 266 19.85 15.37 10.14
C THR A 266 19.19 14.20 9.41
N LEU A 267 17.86 14.14 9.41
CA LEU A 267 17.11 13.16 8.60
C LEU A 267 17.33 13.38 7.10
N LEU A 268 17.29 14.64 6.61
CA LEU A 268 17.59 14.98 5.22
C LEU A 268 19.01 14.54 4.80
N ASP A 269 19.98 14.74 5.68
CA ASP A 269 21.35 14.25 5.48
C ASP A 269 21.38 12.72 5.37
N GLY A 270 20.68 12.04 6.27
CA GLY A 270 20.54 10.57 6.25
C GLY A 270 19.88 10.04 4.99
N ILE A 271 18.85 10.72 4.46
CA ILE A 271 18.21 10.37 3.20
C ILE A 271 19.23 10.38 2.06
N VAL A 272 20.05 11.41 1.99
CA VAL A 272 21.06 11.56 0.93
C VAL A 272 22.21 10.55 1.10
N GLU A 273 22.69 10.33 2.34
CA GLU A 273 23.85 9.50 2.62
C GLU A 273 23.53 7.99 2.58
N LEU A 274 22.36 7.56 3.07
CA LEU A 274 22.07 6.16 3.36
C LEU A 274 21.06 5.51 2.40
N LEU A 275 20.07 6.25 1.87
CA LEU A 275 19.08 5.66 0.98
C LEU A 275 19.62 5.49 -0.45
N PRO A 276 19.08 4.51 -1.20
CA PRO A 276 19.56 4.21 -2.54
C PRO A 276 19.27 5.30 -3.57
N SER A 277 20.10 5.33 -4.58
CA SER A 277 19.78 5.93 -5.87
C SER A 277 19.19 4.89 -6.82
N PRO A 278 18.60 5.28 -7.95
CA PRO A 278 18.13 4.32 -8.97
C PRO A 278 19.21 3.37 -9.50
N LEU A 279 20.49 3.73 -9.36
CA LEU A 279 21.63 2.91 -9.78
C LEU A 279 21.97 1.79 -8.80
N ASP A 280 21.58 1.91 -7.55
CA ASP A 280 21.85 0.93 -6.49
C ASP A 280 20.83 -0.24 -6.50
N LEU A 281 19.75 -0.11 -7.26
CA LEU A 281 18.67 -1.09 -7.29
C LEU A 281 19.01 -2.29 -8.18
N PRO A 282 18.54 -3.48 -7.83
CA PRO A 282 18.68 -4.64 -8.71
C PRO A 282 17.88 -4.43 -10.01
N PRO A 283 18.29 -5.10 -11.11
CA PRO A 283 17.50 -5.11 -12.33
C PRO A 283 16.05 -5.61 -12.11
N VAL A 284 15.10 -5.01 -12.81
CA VAL A 284 13.67 -5.38 -12.71
C VAL A 284 13.34 -6.41 -13.79
N GLU A 285 12.68 -7.49 -13.42
CA GLU A 285 12.17 -8.46 -14.39
C GLU A 285 10.98 -7.87 -15.16
N ILE A 286 11.01 -7.98 -16.48
CA ILE A 286 9.92 -7.59 -17.38
C ILE A 286 9.56 -8.77 -18.28
N SER A 287 8.28 -8.91 -18.63
CA SER A 287 7.77 -9.98 -19.46
C SER A 287 7.21 -9.47 -20.79
N ASN A 288 7.41 -10.23 -21.87
CA ASN A 288 6.89 -9.83 -23.17
C ASN A 288 5.36 -9.95 -23.22
N ALA A 289 4.65 -8.90 -23.63
CA ALA A 289 3.20 -8.84 -23.66
C ALA A 289 2.51 -9.93 -24.55
N LYS A 290 3.23 -10.45 -25.55
CA LYS A 290 2.72 -11.49 -26.46
C LYS A 290 3.20 -12.90 -26.12
N ASN A 291 4.29 -13.00 -25.37
CA ASN A 291 4.87 -14.27 -24.92
C ASN A 291 5.39 -14.07 -23.49
N PRO A 292 4.56 -14.28 -22.47
CA PRO A 292 4.91 -14.07 -21.07
C PRO A 292 6.12 -14.88 -20.58
N GLU A 293 6.42 -16.01 -21.22
CA GLU A 293 7.62 -16.81 -20.88
C GLU A 293 8.93 -16.11 -21.28
N LYS A 294 8.86 -15.19 -22.25
CA LYS A 294 10.02 -14.41 -22.63
C LYS A 294 10.21 -13.26 -21.65
N LYS A 295 11.12 -13.45 -20.70
CA LYS A 295 11.48 -12.49 -19.66
C LYS A 295 12.82 -11.83 -19.97
N GLU A 296 12.96 -10.58 -19.58
CA GLU A 296 14.21 -9.81 -19.68
C GLU A 296 14.46 -9.08 -18.35
N MET A 297 15.74 -8.87 -18.01
CA MET A 297 16.13 -8.08 -16.86
C MET A 297 16.41 -6.65 -17.30
N LEU A 298 15.54 -5.74 -16.88
CA LEU A 298 15.63 -4.32 -17.19
C LEU A 298 16.62 -3.66 -16.24
N THR A 299 17.70 -3.10 -16.78
CA THR A 299 18.67 -2.32 -16.03
C THR A 299 18.43 -0.83 -16.20
N HIS A 300 18.82 -0.05 -15.21
CA HIS A 300 18.82 1.40 -15.30
C HIS A 300 19.71 1.87 -16.45
N ASN A 301 19.12 2.43 -17.51
CA ASN A 301 19.83 2.93 -18.69
C ASN A 301 19.06 4.07 -19.36
N PRO A 302 19.47 5.33 -19.22
CA PRO A 302 18.80 6.47 -19.86
C PRO A 302 18.79 6.43 -21.41
N ASN A 303 19.67 5.65 -22.00
CA ASN A 303 19.78 5.47 -23.46
C ASN A 303 19.21 4.13 -23.95
N GLY A 304 18.66 3.33 -23.05
CA GLY A 304 18.03 2.04 -23.35
C GLY A 304 16.65 2.19 -24.00
N PRO A 305 15.94 1.06 -24.22
CA PRO A 305 14.54 1.09 -24.61
C PRO A 305 13.71 1.79 -23.54
N LEU A 306 12.69 2.51 -23.96
CA LEU A 306 11.80 3.18 -23.03
C LEU A 306 10.93 2.16 -22.30
N GLU A 307 11.00 2.17 -20.97
CA GLU A 307 10.12 1.44 -20.07
C GLU A 307 9.79 2.33 -18.87
N ALA A 308 8.51 2.63 -18.71
CA ALA A 308 8.02 3.49 -17.66
C ALA A 308 6.67 2.97 -17.15
N LEU A 309 6.42 3.09 -15.85
CA LEU A 309 5.22 2.60 -15.18
C LEU A 309 4.35 3.77 -14.74
N ILE A 310 3.07 3.74 -15.12
CA ILE A 310 2.07 4.64 -14.56
C ILE A 310 1.62 4.06 -13.21
N PHE A 311 2.02 4.67 -12.12
CA PHE A 311 1.71 4.16 -10.79
C PHE A 311 0.51 4.85 -10.14
N LYS A 312 0.12 6.03 -10.64
CA LYS A 312 -1.03 6.79 -10.15
C LYS A 312 -1.63 7.63 -11.26
N ILE A 313 -2.95 7.74 -11.26
CA ILE A 313 -3.69 8.71 -12.08
C ILE A 313 -4.49 9.60 -11.13
N GLN A 314 -4.49 10.89 -11.41
CA GLN A 314 -5.33 11.90 -10.78
C GLN A 314 -6.03 12.69 -11.86
N VAL A 315 -7.31 12.92 -11.75
CA VAL A 315 -8.05 13.67 -12.77
C VAL A 315 -8.19 15.12 -12.34
N ASP A 316 -7.53 16.02 -13.07
CA ASP A 316 -7.70 17.46 -12.91
C ASP A 316 -8.90 17.95 -13.75
N PRO A 317 -9.80 18.77 -13.20
CA PRO A 317 -10.99 19.25 -13.92
C PRO A 317 -10.67 20.04 -15.20
N GLN A 318 -9.50 20.66 -15.30
CA GLN A 318 -9.09 21.51 -16.42
C GLN A 318 -8.07 20.79 -17.35
N ALA A 319 -7.08 20.15 -16.75
CA ALA A 319 -6.00 19.50 -17.49
C ALA A 319 -6.34 18.07 -17.93
N GLY A 320 -7.36 17.45 -17.33
CA GLY A 320 -7.71 16.03 -17.55
C GLY A 320 -6.82 15.09 -16.75
N PRO A 321 -6.61 13.84 -17.22
CA PRO A 321 -5.81 12.86 -16.49
C PRO A 321 -4.35 13.29 -16.35
N LEU A 322 -3.88 13.35 -15.12
CA LEU A 322 -2.49 13.52 -14.72
C LEU A 322 -1.93 12.13 -14.42
N CYS A 323 -1.11 11.59 -15.31
CA CYS A 323 -0.54 10.26 -15.17
C CYS A 323 0.84 10.35 -14.50
N PHE A 324 0.92 10.00 -13.22
CA PHE A 324 2.18 9.93 -12.50
C PHE A 324 2.97 8.72 -12.96
N VAL A 325 4.20 8.95 -13.41
CA VAL A 325 5.01 7.95 -14.07
C VAL A 325 6.40 7.89 -13.45
N ARG A 326 6.91 6.66 -13.28
CA ARG A 326 8.31 6.39 -13.02
C ARG A 326 8.97 5.81 -14.27
N VAL A 327 10.10 6.38 -14.68
CA VAL A 327 10.91 5.89 -15.79
C VAL A 327 11.98 4.94 -15.27
N TYR A 328 11.99 3.69 -15.74
CA TYR A 328 12.97 2.67 -15.35
C TYR A 328 14.10 2.56 -16.35
N SER A 329 13.81 2.74 -17.64
CA SER A 329 14.80 2.73 -18.74
C SER A 329 14.39 3.71 -19.82
N GLY A 330 15.36 4.19 -20.60
CA GLY A 330 15.12 5.14 -21.66
C GLY A 330 14.84 6.55 -21.21
N THR A 331 14.19 7.33 -22.07
CA THR A 331 13.87 8.73 -21.82
C THR A 331 12.51 9.09 -22.38
N LEU A 332 11.61 9.59 -21.54
CA LEU A 332 10.34 10.19 -21.94
C LEU A 332 10.58 11.62 -22.44
N LYS A 333 10.02 11.99 -23.58
CA LYS A 333 10.18 13.34 -24.15
C LYS A 333 8.83 13.98 -24.47
N LYS A 334 8.70 15.27 -24.17
CA LYS A 334 7.53 16.07 -24.53
C LYS A 334 7.31 16.07 -26.03
N GLY A 335 6.04 15.93 -26.44
CA GLY A 335 5.63 15.96 -27.86
C GLY A 335 5.83 14.65 -28.64
N VAL A 336 6.44 13.63 -28.04
CA VAL A 336 6.68 12.33 -28.68
C VAL A 336 5.49 11.40 -28.45
N ALA A 337 5.22 10.53 -29.42
CA ALA A 337 4.26 9.44 -29.26
C ALA A 337 4.98 8.24 -28.63
N VAL A 338 4.33 7.66 -27.62
CA VAL A 338 4.77 6.45 -26.91
C VAL A 338 3.71 5.36 -27.07
N PHE A 339 4.04 4.14 -26.69
CA PHE A 339 3.14 3.01 -26.79
C PHE A 339 2.71 2.56 -25.40
N ASN A 340 1.40 2.56 -25.15
CA ASN A 340 0.83 1.93 -23.96
C ASN A 340 0.73 0.43 -24.24
N ILE A 341 1.55 -0.36 -23.57
CA ILE A 341 1.76 -1.77 -23.89
C ILE A 341 0.55 -2.59 -23.48
N ASN A 342 -0.04 -2.31 -22.31
CA ASN A 342 -1.23 -3.00 -21.80
C ASN A 342 -2.44 -2.80 -22.72
N LYS A 343 -2.61 -1.59 -23.28
CA LYS A 343 -3.73 -1.25 -24.16
C LYS A 343 -3.46 -1.53 -25.65
N GLY A 344 -2.20 -1.79 -26.04
CA GLY A 344 -1.81 -1.96 -27.43
C GLY A 344 -2.01 -0.72 -28.30
N LYS A 345 -1.91 0.49 -27.74
CA LYS A 345 -2.22 1.75 -28.42
C LYS A 345 -1.13 2.81 -28.25
N LYS A 346 -1.03 3.68 -29.26
CA LYS A 346 -0.16 4.84 -29.22
C LYS A 346 -0.85 6.01 -28.55
N GLU A 347 -0.15 6.66 -27.64
CA GLU A 347 -0.57 7.91 -26.99
C GLU A 347 0.51 8.97 -27.15
N ARG A 348 0.13 10.25 -27.13
CA ARG A 348 1.06 11.35 -27.29
C ARG A 348 1.24 12.12 -25.99
N ILE A 349 2.49 12.35 -25.61
CA ILE A 349 2.84 13.19 -24.46
C ILE A 349 2.65 14.66 -24.83
N ASN A 350 1.56 15.27 -24.42
CA ASN A 350 1.28 16.68 -24.71
C ASN A 350 2.11 17.59 -23.83
N ARG A 351 2.11 17.33 -22.52
CA ARG A 351 2.95 18.03 -21.53
C ARG A 351 3.64 16.99 -20.65
N LEU A 352 4.80 17.35 -20.18
CA LEU A 352 5.58 16.57 -19.22
C LEU A 352 5.99 17.54 -18.10
N VAL A 353 5.65 17.21 -16.86
CA VAL A 353 5.87 18.08 -15.72
C VAL A 353 6.51 17.34 -14.55
N ARG A 354 7.24 18.07 -13.71
CA ARG A 354 7.57 17.66 -12.34
C ARG A 354 6.69 18.40 -11.36
N MET A 355 6.29 17.73 -10.31
CA MET A 355 5.53 18.35 -9.24
C MET A 355 6.49 18.90 -8.19
N HIS A 356 6.33 20.16 -7.85
CA HIS A 356 6.99 20.83 -6.75
C HIS A 356 5.91 21.28 -5.77
N ALA A 357 5.64 20.46 -4.78
CA ALA A 357 4.46 20.61 -3.93
C ALA A 357 3.17 20.66 -4.80
N ILE A 358 2.46 21.79 -4.81
CA ILE A 358 1.26 22.01 -5.66
C ILE A 358 1.56 22.65 -7.01
N ARG A 359 2.83 22.98 -7.30
CA ARG A 359 3.22 23.65 -8.55
C ARG A 359 3.69 22.66 -9.59
N GLU A 360 3.26 22.87 -10.83
CA GLU A 360 3.74 22.14 -11.98
C GLU A 360 4.95 22.86 -12.62
N ALA A 361 6.06 22.17 -12.78
CA ALA A 361 7.21 22.65 -13.54
C ALA A 361 7.31 21.89 -14.87
N ASP A 362 7.11 22.57 -16.00
CA ASP A 362 7.27 21.97 -17.32
C ASP A 362 8.71 21.48 -17.53
N VAL A 363 8.85 20.24 -17.98
CA VAL A 363 10.15 19.66 -18.35
C VAL A 363 10.13 19.18 -19.80
N SER A 364 11.29 19.18 -20.44
CA SER A 364 11.44 18.68 -21.81
C SER A 364 11.53 17.17 -21.89
N GLU A 365 12.11 16.55 -20.87
CA GLU A 365 12.35 15.11 -20.77
C GLU A 365 12.40 14.63 -19.32
N LEU A 366 12.08 13.33 -19.11
CA LEU A 366 12.33 12.56 -17.91
C LEU A 366 13.18 11.35 -18.29
N LYS A 367 14.27 11.12 -17.58
CA LYS A 367 15.21 10.01 -17.82
C LYS A 367 14.94 8.85 -16.90
N ALA A 368 15.54 7.70 -17.19
CA ALA A 368 15.57 6.57 -16.27
C ALA A 368 15.93 7.05 -14.84
N GLY A 369 15.19 6.57 -13.85
CA GLY A 369 15.29 6.99 -12.45
C GLY A 369 14.40 8.17 -12.05
N ASP A 370 13.91 8.97 -13.00
CA ASP A 370 13.04 10.11 -12.69
C ASP A 370 11.59 9.70 -12.42
N ILE A 371 10.92 10.51 -11.59
CA ILE A 371 9.47 10.51 -11.39
C ILE A 371 8.92 11.83 -11.93
N GLY A 372 7.78 11.77 -12.63
CA GLY A 372 7.09 12.95 -13.13
C GLY A 372 5.66 12.67 -13.53
N VAL A 373 5.03 13.62 -14.23
CA VAL A 373 3.62 13.53 -14.63
C VAL A 373 3.50 13.75 -16.13
N ILE A 374 2.78 12.85 -16.79
CA ILE A 374 2.37 12.97 -18.18
C ILE A 374 0.96 13.53 -18.23
N ILE A 375 0.76 14.56 -19.05
CA ILE A 375 -0.55 15.17 -19.32
C ILE A 375 -0.90 14.96 -20.79
N GLY A 376 -2.12 14.49 -21.03
CA GLY A 376 -2.64 14.32 -22.38
C GLY A 376 -2.98 12.90 -22.79
N PHE A 377 -2.72 11.91 -21.95
CA PHE A 377 -3.17 10.53 -22.15
C PHE A 377 -4.69 10.45 -21.94
N LYS A 378 -5.34 9.60 -22.74
CA LYS A 378 -6.80 9.44 -22.71
C LYS A 378 -7.26 8.06 -22.26
N MET A 379 -6.41 7.06 -22.41
CA MET A 379 -6.78 5.66 -22.22
C MET A 379 -5.94 4.98 -21.13
N ALA A 380 -5.00 5.70 -20.56
CA ALA A 380 -4.11 5.18 -19.55
C ALA A 380 -4.87 4.80 -18.25
N GLN A 381 -4.41 3.74 -17.62
CA GLN A 381 -4.86 3.28 -16.31
C GLN A 381 -3.66 3.14 -15.37
N THR A 382 -3.92 3.17 -14.07
CA THR A 382 -2.91 2.85 -13.06
C THR A 382 -2.42 1.41 -13.25
N GLY A 383 -1.10 1.21 -13.29
CA GLY A 383 -0.46 -0.07 -13.61
C GLY A 383 -0.04 -0.22 -15.08
N ASP A 384 -0.45 0.69 -15.98
CA ASP A 384 -0.06 0.59 -17.37
C ASP A 384 1.44 0.83 -17.56
N THR A 385 2.06 0.00 -18.38
CA THR A 385 3.45 0.13 -18.85
C THR A 385 3.51 0.97 -20.12
N ILE A 386 4.33 2.00 -20.11
CA ILE A 386 4.59 2.88 -21.24
C ILE A 386 5.97 2.56 -21.81
N GLY A 387 6.01 2.19 -23.07
CA GLY A 387 7.24 1.77 -23.73
C GLY A 387 7.24 2.04 -25.23
N GLN A 388 7.87 1.14 -25.98
CA GLN A 388 8.01 1.20 -27.43
C GLN A 388 7.28 0.03 -28.09
N GLU A 389 6.66 0.27 -29.24
CA GLU A 389 5.92 -0.76 -30.01
C GLU A 389 6.81 -1.95 -30.44
N ASN A 390 8.09 -1.69 -30.73
CA ASN A 390 9.06 -2.70 -31.11
C ASN A 390 9.72 -3.43 -29.91
N HIS A 391 9.45 -2.98 -28.70
CA HIS A 391 9.91 -3.58 -27.44
C HIS A 391 8.70 -3.70 -26.48
N PRO A 392 7.74 -4.62 -26.77
CA PRO A 392 6.49 -4.71 -26.02
C PRO A 392 6.67 -5.58 -24.78
N PHE A 393 7.33 -5.04 -23.77
CA PHE A 393 7.50 -5.68 -22.48
C PHE A 393 6.63 -5.01 -21.42
N LEU A 394 6.01 -5.81 -20.59
CA LEU A 394 5.22 -5.39 -19.45
C LEU A 394 6.07 -5.44 -18.20
N MET A 395 5.96 -4.44 -17.38
CA MET A 395 6.36 -4.53 -15.99
C MET A 395 5.36 -5.42 -15.25
N GLU A 396 5.79 -6.02 -14.14
CA GLU A 396 4.91 -6.85 -13.29
C GLU A 396 3.59 -6.13 -13.00
N GLU A 397 2.47 -6.84 -13.20
CA GLU A 397 1.14 -6.30 -12.92
C GLU A 397 0.99 -6.00 -11.43
N MET A 398 0.41 -4.84 -11.13
CA MET A 398 -0.03 -4.53 -9.78
C MET A 398 -1.29 -5.31 -9.47
N THR A 399 -1.26 -6.17 -8.48
CA THR A 399 -2.45 -6.84 -7.97
C THR A 399 -3.13 -5.95 -6.95
N PHE A 400 -4.41 -5.70 -7.13
CA PHE A 400 -5.20 -4.90 -6.19
C PHE A 400 -6.17 -5.79 -5.43
N PRO A 401 -6.35 -5.55 -4.13
CA PRO A 401 -7.34 -6.28 -3.36
C PRO A 401 -8.75 -6.00 -3.87
N THR A 402 -9.62 -7.01 -3.80
CA THR A 402 -11.02 -6.86 -4.20
C THR A 402 -11.79 -6.02 -3.18
N PRO A 403 -12.72 -5.16 -3.63
CA PRO A 403 -13.60 -4.40 -2.75
C PRO A 403 -14.38 -5.30 -1.81
N VAL A 404 -14.53 -4.89 -0.55
CA VAL A 404 -15.21 -5.69 0.49
C VAL A 404 -16.56 -5.14 0.92
N ILE A 405 -16.84 -3.85 0.66
CA ILE A 405 -18.12 -3.22 0.96
C ILE A 405 -18.72 -2.56 -0.27
N SER A 406 -20.05 -2.50 -0.30
CA SER A 406 -20.78 -1.85 -1.39
C SER A 406 -21.91 -0.98 -0.83
N VAL A 407 -22.21 0.11 -1.54
CA VAL A 407 -23.38 0.97 -1.29
C VAL A 407 -24.13 1.22 -2.59
N ALA A 408 -25.43 1.38 -2.50
CA ALA A 408 -26.22 1.85 -3.64
C ALA A 408 -26.16 3.38 -3.73
N ILE A 409 -25.96 3.91 -4.92
CA ILE A 409 -25.99 5.35 -5.17
C ILE A 409 -27.05 5.66 -6.23
N GLU A 410 -28.00 6.54 -5.89
CA GLU A 410 -29.12 6.90 -6.75
C GLU A 410 -29.09 8.39 -7.05
N PRO A 411 -29.00 8.81 -8.33
CA PRO A 411 -29.09 10.21 -8.70
C PRO A 411 -30.52 10.72 -8.53
N SER A 412 -30.66 12.00 -8.16
CA SER A 412 -31.96 12.62 -7.95
C SER A 412 -32.78 12.83 -9.23
N SER A 413 -32.12 12.79 -10.40
CA SER A 413 -32.75 12.99 -11.71
C SER A 413 -31.99 12.30 -12.85
N THR A 414 -32.62 12.13 -14.01
CA THR A 414 -31.98 11.60 -15.21
C THR A 414 -30.82 12.47 -15.71
N SER A 415 -30.87 13.79 -15.51
CA SER A 415 -29.76 14.68 -15.86
C SER A 415 -28.55 14.46 -14.95
N GLU A 416 -28.76 14.15 -13.68
CA GLU A 416 -27.69 13.82 -12.75
C GLU A 416 -27.08 12.43 -13.03
N MET A 417 -27.85 11.48 -13.57
CA MET A 417 -27.35 10.15 -13.96
C MET A 417 -26.16 10.25 -14.91
N ALA A 418 -26.27 11.05 -15.97
CA ALA A 418 -25.15 11.20 -16.93
C ALA A 418 -23.89 11.84 -16.31
N LYS A 419 -24.07 12.74 -15.34
CA LYS A 419 -22.96 13.34 -14.61
C LYS A 419 -22.35 12.32 -13.65
N LEU A 420 -23.20 11.57 -12.94
CA LEU A 420 -22.77 10.54 -12.00
C LEU A 420 -21.95 9.45 -12.73
N GLN A 421 -22.43 8.98 -13.87
CA GLN A 421 -21.70 7.98 -14.66
C GLN A 421 -20.29 8.44 -15.05
N LYS A 422 -20.16 9.70 -15.53
CA LYS A 422 -18.84 10.27 -15.82
C LYS A 422 -17.95 10.40 -14.58
N ALA A 423 -18.56 10.79 -13.44
CA ALA A 423 -17.82 10.88 -12.20
C ALA A 423 -17.29 9.50 -11.74
N LEU A 424 -18.12 8.46 -11.86
CA LEU A 424 -17.72 7.09 -11.53
C LEU A 424 -16.63 6.55 -12.46
N GLU A 425 -16.70 6.85 -13.76
CA GLU A 425 -15.64 6.53 -14.73
C GLU A 425 -14.32 7.20 -14.35
N MET A 426 -14.37 8.48 -13.93
CA MET A 426 -13.18 9.21 -13.47
C MET A 426 -12.61 8.60 -12.20
N LEU A 427 -13.45 8.30 -11.21
CA LEU A 427 -13.01 7.71 -9.94
C LEU A 427 -12.42 6.31 -10.14
N ALA A 428 -13.00 5.49 -11.00
CA ALA A 428 -12.48 4.17 -11.34
C ALA A 428 -11.16 4.22 -12.14
N MET A 429 -10.91 5.33 -12.86
CA MET A 429 -9.61 5.55 -13.49
C MET A 429 -8.53 5.92 -12.47
N GLU A 430 -8.88 6.69 -11.44
CA GLU A 430 -7.96 7.09 -10.37
C GLU A 430 -7.64 5.94 -9.42
N ASP A 431 -8.67 5.16 -9.05
CA ASP A 431 -8.59 4.13 -8.02
C ASP A 431 -9.06 2.76 -8.55
N PRO A 432 -8.14 1.84 -8.82
CA PRO A 432 -8.47 0.50 -9.30
C PRO A 432 -9.17 -0.38 -8.25
N THR A 433 -9.18 0.01 -6.96
CA THR A 433 -9.94 -0.68 -5.91
C THR A 433 -11.38 -0.18 -5.77
N PHE A 434 -11.72 0.88 -6.50
CA PHE A 434 -13.09 1.34 -6.64
C PHE A 434 -13.73 0.71 -7.88
N THR A 435 -14.86 0.09 -7.71
CA THR A 435 -15.65 -0.47 -8.82
C THR A 435 -17.09 0.01 -8.76
N TYR A 436 -17.73 0.06 -9.91
CA TYR A 436 -19.17 0.35 -9.99
C TYR A 436 -19.83 -0.57 -11.01
N LYS A 437 -21.07 -0.93 -10.75
CA LYS A 437 -21.88 -1.75 -11.65
C LYS A 437 -23.36 -1.39 -11.54
N ASP A 438 -24.07 -1.51 -12.66
CA ASP A 438 -25.52 -1.53 -12.67
C ASP A 438 -26.00 -2.93 -12.22
N ASP A 439 -26.80 -2.98 -11.19
CA ASP A 439 -27.43 -4.22 -10.76
C ASP A 439 -28.65 -4.49 -11.66
N ALA A 440 -28.57 -5.56 -12.44
CA ALA A 440 -29.60 -5.90 -13.43
C ALA A 440 -30.93 -6.33 -12.78
N GLU A 441 -30.92 -6.81 -11.53
CA GLU A 441 -32.10 -7.25 -10.81
C GLU A 441 -32.81 -6.09 -10.12
N THR A 442 -32.04 -5.21 -9.48
CA THR A 442 -32.60 -4.09 -8.71
C THR A 442 -32.65 -2.78 -9.48
N GLY A 443 -31.93 -2.70 -10.61
CA GLY A 443 -31.76 -1.45 -11.36
C GLY A 443 -30.95 -0.39 -10.61
N GLN A 444 -30.33 -0.75 -9.51
CA GLN A 444 -29.52 0.15 -8.70
C GLN A 444 -28.09 0.22 -9.20
N LEU A 445 -27.50 1.42 -9.15
CA LEU A 445 -26.09 1.62 -9.37
C LEU A 445 -25.36 1.35 -8.06
N ILE A 446 -24.54 0.29 -8.06
CA ILE A 446 -23.78 -0.16 -6.89
C ILE A 446 -22.34 0.32 -7.04
N ILE A 447 -21.82 0.99 -6.01
CA ILE A 447 -20.41 1.34 -5.89
C ILE A 447 -19.77 0.50 -4.77
N SER A 448 -18.55 0.02 -5.03
CA SER A 448 -17.85 -0.87 -4.10
C SER A 448 -16.45 -0.34 -3.82
N GLY A 449 -15.97 -0.54 -2.60
CA GLY A 449 -14.68 -0.05 -2.12
C GLY A 449 -14.10 -0.89 -0.99
N MET A 450 -12.93 -0.49 -0.50
CA MET A 450 -12.12 -1.22 0.46
C MET A 450 -12.60 -1.10 1.92
N GLY A 451 -13.36 -0.06 2.24
CA GLY A 451 -13.84 0.19 3.59
C GLY A 451 -14.87 1.31 3.66
N GLU A 452 -15.44 1.50 4.85
CA GLU A 452 -16.48 2.53 5.09
C GLU A 452 -15.91 3.94 4.81
N LEU A 453 -14.71 4.23 5.31
CA LEU A 453 -14.06 5.51 5.10
C LEU A 453 -13.75 5.74 3.62
N HIS A 454 -13.29 4.71 2.91
CA HIS A 454 -13.02 4.80 1.48
C HIS A 454 -14.27 5.21 0.70
N LEU A 455 -15.40 4.50 0.90
CA LEU A 455 -16.66 4.85 0.24
C LEU A 455 -17.20 6.23 0.66
N ASP A 456 -17.07 6.60 1.94
CA ASP A 456 -17.47 7.92 2.41
C ASP A 456 -16.69 9.07 1.76
N VAL A 457 -15.40 8.87 1.55
CA VAL A 457 -14.55 9.83 0.79
C VAL A 457 -15.03 9.96 -0.64
N LEU A 458 -15.27 8.84 -1.34
CA LEU A 458 -15.71 8.84 -2.74
C LEU A 458 -17.10 9.46 -2.90
N VAL A 459 -18.03 9.14 -2.00
CA VAL A 459 -19.36 9.75 -1.97
C VAL A 459 -19.30 11.25 -1.70
N THR A 460 -18.44 11.67 -0.79
CA THR A 460 -18.24 13.09 -0.51
C THR A 460 -17.63 13.81 -1.72
N ARG A 461 -16.71 13.20 -2.45
CA ARG A 461 -16.20 13.75 -3.72
C ARG A 461 -17.32 13.93 -4.75
N ILE A 462 -18.16 12.91 -4.95
CA ILE A 462 -19.29 12.95 -5.88
C ILE A 462 -20.27 14.06 -5.49
N THR A 463 -20.70 14.09 -4.23
CA THR A 463 -21.80 14.95 -3.81
C THR A 463 -21.36 16.39 -3.54
N LYS A 464 -20.24 16.61 -2.87
CA LYS A 464 -19.79 17.95 -2.46
C LYS A 464 -18.81 18.58 -3.44
N GLU A 465 -17.80 17.87 -3.91
CA GLU A 465 -16.77 18.44 -4.79
C GLU A 465 -17.25 18.52 -6.24
N MET A 466 -17.82 17.41 -6.79
CA MET A 466 -18.37 17.37 -8.15
C MET A 466 -19.80 17.94 -8.22
N LYS A 467 -20.43 18.22 -7.05
CA LYS A 467 -21.77 18.81 -6.90
C LYS A 467 -22.86 18.03 -7.65
N ILE A 468 -22.79 16.71 -7.56
CA ILE A 468 -23.80 15.82 -8.14
C ILE A 468 -24.83 15.49 -7.05
N ASP A 469 -26.10 15.76 -7.33
CA ASP A 469 -27.18 15.44 -6.39
C ASP A 469 -27.52 13.96 -6.49
N ALA A 470 -27.03 13.18 -5.53
CA ALA A 470 -27.23 11.75 -5.43
C ALA A 470 -27.53 11.34 -3.98
N ARG A 471 -28.35 10.32 -3.81
CA ARG A 471 -28.65 9.68 -2.53
C ARG A 471 -27.85 8.39 -2.41
N VAL A 472 -27.34 8.12 -1.21
CA VAL A 472 -26.59 6.91 -0.92
C VAL A 472 -27.44 6.02 -0.02
N GLY A 473 -27.57 4.76 -0.42
CA GLY A 473 -28.24 3.72 0.37
C GLY A 473 -27.32 3.16 1.47
N ASN A 474 -27.88 2.28 2.30
CA ASN A 474 -27.10 1.60 3.33
C ASN A 474 -25.97 0.80 2.67
N PRO A 475 -24.81 0.71 3.33
CA PRO A 475 -23.73 -0.14 2.86
C PRO A 475 -24.18 -1.58 2.67
N GLN A 476 -23.78 -2.19 1.57
CA GLN A 476 -23.99 -3.62 1.34
C GLN A 476 -22.68 -4.37 1.57
N VAL A 477 -22.79 -5.55 2.15
CA VAL A 477 -21.65 -6.42 2.43
C VAL A 477 -21.48 -7.39 1.27
N SER A 478 -20.28 -7.47 0.72
CA SER A 478 -19.94 -8.49 -0.28
C SER A 478 -19.81 -9.84 0.39
N TYR A 479 -20.85 -10.62 0.30
CA TYR A 479 -20.84 -12.01 0.73
C TYR A 479 -20.07 -12.87 -0.28
N ARG A 480 -19.62 -14.03 0.19
CA ARG A 480 -19.02 -15.08 -0.62
C ARG A 480 -19.78 -16.39 -0.37
N GLU A 481 -19.51 -17.37 -1.20
CA GLU A 481 -19.99 -18.74 -1.00
C GLU A 481 -18.82 -19.68 -0.78
N SER A 482 -19.02 -20.68 0.06
CA SER A 482 -18.11 -21.79 0.26
C SER A 482 -18.89 -23.08 0.46
N VAL A 483 -18.20 -24.18 0.67
CA VAL A 483 -18.80 -25.49 0.90
C VAL A 483 -18.56 -25.95 2.33
N LYS A 484 -19.50 -26.70 2.90
CA LYS A 484 -19.44 -27.15 4.29
C LYS A 484 -18.65 -28.44 4.49
N SER A 485 -18.65 -29.32 3.48
CA SER A 485 -18.05 -30.64 3.58
C SER A 485 -17.47 -31.09 2.26
N GLU A 486 -16.56 -32.06 2.32
CA GLU A 486 -16.00 -32.70 1.14
C GLU A 486 -17.08 -33.54 0.41
N ARG A 487 -17.12 -33.42 -0.92
CA ARG A 487 -17.94 -34.26 -1.81
C ARG A 487 -17.15 -34.56 -3.09
N SER A 488 -17.33 -35.78 -3.58
CA SER A 488 -16.81 -36.21 -4.87
C SER A 488 -17.95 -36.67 -5.77
N GLY A 489 -17.78 -36.43 -7.06
CA GLY A 489 -18.78 -36.85 -8.03
C GLY A 489 -18.23 -36.85 -9.44
N SER A 490 -19.01 -37.38 -10.38
CA SER A 490 -18.66 -37.40 -11.80
C SER A 490 -19.79 -36.76 -12.60
N GLU A 491 -19.44 -35.99 -13.62
CA GLU A 491 -20.39 -35.36 -14.54
C GLU A 491 -20.07 -35.75 -15.96
N GLU A 492 -21.12 -35.88 -16.77
CA GLU A 492 -21.03 -36.18 -18.18
C GLU A 492 -21.83 -35.14 -18.97
N TRP A 493 -21.20 -34.57 -19.97
CA TRP A 493 -21.80 -33.59 -20.84
C TRP A 493 -21.75 -34.07 -22.28
N GLU A 494 -22.91 -34.13 -22.93
CA GLU A 494 -23.06 -34.59 -24.31
C GLU A 494 -23.99 -33.64 -25.08
N ARG A 495 -23.53 -33.08 -26.18
CA ARG A 495 -24.33 -32.26 -27.09
C ARG A 495 -23.86 -32.38 -28.54
N THR A 496 -24.81 -32.46 -29.44
CA THR A 496 -24.54 -32.37 -30.89
C THR A 496 -24.55 -30.89 -31.33
N ILE A 497 -23.40 -30.37 -31.74
CA ILE A 497 -23.21 -29.00 -32.24
C ILE A 497 -22.74 -29.09 -33.70
N ALA A 498 -23.45 -28.42 -34.60
CA ALA A 498 -23.15 -28.45 -36.04
C ALA A 498 -22.96 -29.85 -36.67
N ASN A 499 -23.80 -30.80 -36.27
CA ASN A 499 -23.74 -32.21 -36.66
C ASN A 499 -22.50 -32.98 -36.20
N LYS A 500 -21.77 -32.46 -35.20
CA LYS A 500 -20.70 -33.18 -34.53
C LYS A 500 -21.12 -33.43 -33.08
N GLU A 501 -20.91 -34.63 -32.65
CA GLU A 501 -21.06 -35.03 -31.26
C GLU A 501 -19.90 -34.45 -30.44
N ASN A 502 -20.23 -33.78 -29.35
CA ASN A 502 -19.26 -33.21 -28.42
C ASN A 502 -19.53 -33.83 -27.06
N THR A 503 -18.54 -34.48 -26.51
CA THR A 503 -18.66 -35.18 -25.22
C THR A 503 -17.53 -34.78 -24.29
N ALA A 504 -17.85 -34.72 -23.01
CA ALA A 504 -16.87 -34.57 -21.94
C ALA A 504 -17.35 -35.30 -20.69
N LYS A 505 -16.44 -35.99 -20.03
CA LYS A 505 -16.74 -36.64 -18.75
C LYS A 505 -15.56 -36.50 -17.83
N LEU A 506 -15.84 -36.02 -16.61
CA LEU A 506 -14.82 -35.86 -15.59
C LEU A 506 -15.36 -36.17 -14.19
N SER A 507 -14.44 -36.46 -13.30
CA SER A 507 -14.76 -36.62 -11.88
C SER A 507 -13.93 -35.62 -11.07
N MET A 508 -14.55 -34.99 -10.09
CA MET A 508 -13.84 -34.07 -9.21
C MET A 508 -14.26 -34.22 -7.74
N THR A 509 -13.39 -33.79 -6.87
CA THR A 509 -13.65 -33.65 -5.45
C THR A 509 -13.65 -32.17 -5.12
N VAL A 510 -14.68 -31.72 -4.43
CA VAL A 510 -14.84 -30.36 -3.94
C VAL A 510 -14.85 -30.42 -2.42
N LYS A 511 -13.98 -29.63 -1.78
CA LYS A 511 -13.91 -29.56 -0.31
C LYS A 511 -13.62 -28.13 0.15
N PRO A 512 -13.97 -27.79 1.41
CA PRO A 512 -13.57 -26.51 1.99
C PRO A 512 -12.04 -26.45 2.11
N ASN A 513 -11.49 -25.28 1.83
CA ASN A 513 -10.09 -24.97 2.05
C ASN A 513 -9.89 -24.31 3.42
N GLU A 514 -8.64 -24.18 3.86
CA GLU A 514 -8.36 -23.41 5.06
C GLU A 514 -8.68 -21.92 4.85
N PRO A 515 -9.23 -21.23 5.87
CA PRO A 515 -9.49 -19.80 5.77
C PRO A 515 -8.26 -19.02 5.30
N LYS A 516 -8.46 -18.00 4.46
CA LYS A 516 -7.42 -17.14 3.87
C LYS A 516 -6.57 -17.81 2.77
N THR A 517 -6.88 -19.02 2.37
CA THR A 517 -6.14 -19.73 1.30
C THR A 517 -6.66 -19.37 -0.08
N GLY A 518 -7.94 -18.93 -0.15
CA GLY A 518 -8.63 -18.70 -1.42
C GLY A 518 -9.02 -20.00 -2.11
N ASN A 519 -9.48 -19.87 -3.36
CA ASN A 519 -9.84 -21.03 -4.16
C ASN A 519 -8.58 -21.67 -4.76
N THR A 520 -8.49 -22.99 -4.67
CA THR A 520 -7.41 -23.77 -5.27
C THR A 520 -7.97 -24.78 -6.27
N PHE A 521 -7.21 -25.04 -7.31
CA PHE A 521 -7.57 -25.98 -8.36
C PHE A 521 -6.40 -26.91 -8.64
N HIS A 522 -6.65 -28.20 -8.62
CA HIS A 522 -5.67 -29.26 -8.85
C HIS A 522 -6.20 -30.29 -9.83
N ILE A 523 -5.31 -30.96 -10.56
CA ILE A 523 -5.61 -32.11 -11.38
C ILE A 523 -4.68 -33.23 -10.90
N SER A 524 -5.23 -34.23 -10.20
CA SER A 524 -4.47 -35.33 -9.64
C SER A 524 -4.46 -36.60 -10.52
N CYS A 525 -5.27 -36.61 -11.60
CA CYS A 525 -5.33 -37.73 -12.53
C CYS A 525 -4.14 -37.74 -13.50
N LYS A 526 -4.00 -38.85 -14.28
CA LYS A 526 -2.97 -38.98 -15.30
C LYS A 526 -3.32 -38.10 -16.53
N THR A 527 -2.48 -37.13 -16.84
CA THR A 527 -2.72 -36.13 -17.91
C THR A 527 -1.91 -36.38 -19.20
N ARG A 528 -1.06 -37.42 -19.26
CA ARG A 528 -0.10 -37.66 -20.37
C ARG A 528 -0.73 -37.80 -21.76
N GLU A 529 -1.98 -38.22 -21.84
CA GLU A 529 -2.69 -38.42 -23.10
C GLU A 529 -3.74 -37.37 -23.38
N ILE A 530 -3.82 -36.31 -22.52
CA ILE A 530 -4.83 -35.26 -22.61
C ILE A 530 -4.15 -33.99 -23.14
N PRO A 531 -4.67 -33.38 -24.23
CA PRO A 531 -4.15 -32.11 -24.74
C PRO A 531 -4.22 -30.99 -23.69
N GLU A 532 -3.24 -30.11 -23.67
CA GLU A 532 -3.16 -28.97 -22.74
C GLU A 532 -4.38 -28.05 -22.86
N GLU A 533 -4.90 -27.83 -24.07
CA GLU A 533 -6.12 -27.06 -24.33
C GLU A 533 -7.35 -27.62 -23.56
N ILE A 534 -7.42 -28.93 -23.35
CA ILE A 534 -8.51 -29.54 -22.57
C ILE A 534 -8.32 -29.30 -21.07
N LEU A 535 -7.08 -29.37 -20.59
CA LEU A 535 -6.77 -29.08 -19.18
C LEU A 535 -7.03 -27.61 -18.84
N GLU A 536 -6.67 -26.69 -19.73
CA GLU A 536 -7.01 -25.28 -19.61
C GLU A 536 -8.52 -25.05 -19.64
N ALA A 537 -9.25 -25.70 -20.54
CA ALA A 537 -10.70 -25.60 -20.62
C ALA A 537 -11.41 -26.07 -19.33
N ILE A 538 -10.92 -27.12 -18.71
CA ILE A 538 -11.44 -27.59 -17.40
C ILE A 538 -11.21 -26.52 -16.33
N LYS A 539 -9.99 -25.96 -16.28
CA LYS A 539 -9.64 -24.91 -15.34
C LYS A 539 -10.52 -23.67 -15.53
N GLU A 540 -10.67 -23.19 -16.77
CA GLU A 540 -11.55 -22.07 -17.10
C GLU A 540 -13.00 -22.32 -16.68
N GLY A 541 -13.49 -23.56 -16.86
CA GLY A 541 -14.83 -23.95 -16.44
C GLY A 541 -15.04 -23.85 -14.93
N VAL A 542 -14.08 -24.34 -14.15
CA VAL A 542 -14.13 -24.25 -12.68
C VAL A 542 -13.95 -22.81 -12.20
N GLU A 543 -13.01 -22.05 -12.76
CA GLU A 543 -12.82 -20.63 -12.42
C GLU A 543 -14.04 -19.77 -12.76
N GLY A 544 -14.71 -20.08 -13.88
CA GLY A 544 -15.99 -19.46 -14.25
C GLY A 544 -17.09 -19.77 -13.23
N ALA A 545 -17.16 -21.02 -12.77
CA ALA A 545 -18.13 -21.44 -11.76
C ALA A 545 -17.84 -20.79 -10.39
N PHE A 546 -16.57 -20.62 -10.00
CA PHE A 546 -16.22 -19.86 -8.80
C PHE A 546 -16.77 -18.43 -8.82
N LYS A 547 -16.75 -17.76 -9.97
CA LYS A 547 -17.29 -16.41 -10.12
C LYS A 547 -18.80 -16.35 -10.10
N SER A 548 -19.47 -17.41 -10.55
CA SER A 548 -20.93 -17.49 -10.61
C SER A 548 -21.59 -17.81 -9.25
N GLY A 549 -20.82 -18.41 -8.33
CA GLY A 549 -21.33 -18.91 -7.05
C GLY A 549 -21.99 -20.27 -7.17
N ILE A 550 -22.49 -20.81 -6.03
CA ILE A 550 -23.05 -22.16 -5.94
C ILE A 550 -24.58 -22.12 -5.87
N LYS A 551 -25.12 -21.31 -4.98
CA LYS A 551 -26.56 -21.28 -4.67
C LYS A 551 -27.16 -19.88 -4.60
N TYR A 552 -26.40 -18.93 -4.14
CA TYR A 552 -26.86 -17.57 -3.85
C TYR A 552 -26.34 -16.54 -4.85
N GLY A 553 -25.44 -16.97 -5.78
CA GLY A 553 -24.85 -16.12 -6.82
C GLY A 553 -23.71 -15.24 -6.31
N TYR A 554 -23.14 -15.55 -5.15
CA TYR A 554 -21.93 -14.88 -4.66
C TYR A 554 -20.70 -15.64 -5.12
N GLU A 555 -19.64 -14.91 -5.45
CA GLU A 555 -18.35 -15.50 -5.82
C GLU A 555 -17.82 -16.42 -4.72
N CYS A 556 -17.31 -17.59 -5.10
CA CYS A 556 -16.77 -18.57 -4.17
C CYS A 556 -15.47 -18.13 -3.50
N THR A 557 -15.22 -18.57 -2.28
CA THR A 557 -13.96 -18.40 -1.55
C THR A 557 -13.62 -19.63 -0.73
N ASP A 558 -12.33 -19.88 -0.53
CA ASP A 558 -11.80 -20.96 0.31
C ASP A 558 -12.38 -22.34 -0.06
N ILE A 559 -12.33 -22.67 -1.35
CA ILE A 559 -12.74 -23.97 -1.91
C ILE A 559 -11.56 -24.61 -2.61
N ASP A 560 -11.30 -25.86 -2.31
CA ASP A 560 -10.33 -26.68 -3.05
C ASP A 560 -11.05 -27.65 -3.97
N VAL A 561 -10.66 -27.63 -5.24
CA VAL A 561 -11.19 -28.50 -6.31
C VAL A 561 -10.07 -29.35 -6.87
N ASP A 562 -10.23 -30.66 -6.76
CA ASP A 562 -9.30 -31.62 -7.35
C ASP A 562 -10.01 -32.49 -8.40
N VAL A 563 -9.55 -32.40 -9.65
CA VAL A 563 -10.04 -33.25 -10.74
C VAL A 563 -9.33 -34.61 -10.67
N THR A 564 -10.08 -35.64 -10.30
CA THR A 564 -9.59 -36.97 -10.01
C THR A 564 -9.61 -37.95 -11.22
N ALA A 565 -10.47 -37.67 -12.20
CA ALA A 565 -10.53 -38.47 -13.44
C ALA A 565 -11.02 -37.61 -14.62
N ILE A 566 -10.49 -37.86 -15.80
CA ILE A 566 -10.88 -37.25 -17.07
C ILE A 566 -10.97 -38.38 -18.09
N GLU A 567 -12.15 -38.48 -18.75
CA GLU A 567 -12.32 -39.38 -19.90
C GLU A 567 -12.20 -38.57 -21.18
N TYR A 568 -11.15 -38.80 -21.97
CA TYR A 568 -10.84 -38.07 -23.20
C TYR A 568 -10.97 -39.00 -24.43
N ASP A 569 -11.64 -38.52 -25.47
CA ASP A 569 -11.78 -39.17 -26.80
C ASP A 569 -11.41 -38.17 -27.90
N GLU A 570 -10.44 -38.53 -28.75
CA GLU A 570 -9.93 -37.62 -29.80
C GLU A 570 -10.99 -37.15 -30.80
N LEU A 571 -12.08 -37.89 -30.96
CA LEU A 571 -13.11 -37.60 -31.98
C LEU A 571 -14.22 -36.68 -31.47
N THR A 572 -14.56 -36.82 -30.20
CA THR A 572 -15.73 -36.16 -29.61
C THR A 572 -15.39 -35.16 -28.51
N SER A 573 -14.19 -35.24 -27.89
CA SER A 573 -13.78 -34.31 -26.86
C SER A 573 -13.39 -32.94 -27.42
N THR A 574 -14.00 -31.89 -26.90
CA THR A 574 -13.70 -30.50 -27.29
C THR A 574 -13.50 -29.61 -26.06
N PRO A 575 -12.69 -28.53 -26.15
CA PRO A 575 -12.52 -27.59 -25.05
C PRO A 575 -13.86 -27.07 -24.52
N LEU A 576 -14.78 -26.67 -25.41
CA LEU A 576 -16.10 -26.20 -25.02
C LEU A 576 -16.92 -27.21 -24.20
N ALA A 577 -16.82 -28.52 -24.58
CA ALA A 577 -17.49 -29.58 -23.83
C ALA A 577 -16.92 -29.70 -22.41
N PHE A 578 -15.60 -29.65 -22.29
CA PHE A 578 -14.93 -29.75 -20.99
C PHE A 578 -15.13 -28.53 -20.11
N THR A 579 -15.13 -27.30 -20.67
CA THR A 579 -15.48 -26.07 -19.92
C THR A 579 -16.89 -26.20 -19.34
N SER A 580 -17.86 -26.63 -20.18
CA SER A 580 -19.27 -26.77 -19.73
C SER A 580 -19.43 -27.91 -18.71
N CYS A 581 -18.78 -29.06 -18.95
CA CYS A 581 -18.83 -30.21 -18.07
C CYS A 581 -18.21 -29.89 -16.69
N ALA A 582 -17.06 -29.20 -16.67
CA ALA A 582 -16.39 -28.80 -15.43
C ALA A 582 -17.23 -27.83 -14.60
N ALA A 583 -17.85 -26.83 -15.25
CA ALA A 583 -18.74 -25.91 -14.57
C ALA A 583 -19.96 -26.62 -13.96
N MET A 584 -20.62 -27.51 -14.74
CA MET A 584 -21.77 -28.28 -14.25
C MET A 584 -21.39 -29.27 -13.14
N ALA A 585 -20.26 -29.93 -13.27
CA ALA A 585 -19.74 -30.81 -12.22
C ALA A 585 -19.52 -30.06 -10.91
N PHE A 586 -18.85 -28.92 -10.98
CA PHE A 586 -18.62 -28.09 -9.81
C PHE A 586 -19.93 -27.64 -9.19
N ASP A 587 -20.86 -27.08 -9.95
CA ASP A 587 -22.14 -26.57 -9.45
C ASP A 587 -22.93 -27.66 -8.72
N ARG A 588 -23.06 -28.85 -9.30
CA ARG A 588 -23.77 -29.97 -8.69
C ARG A 588 -23.06 -30.47 -7.41
N ILE A 589 -21.74 -30.74 -7.50
CA ILE A 589 -20.99 -31.33 -6.38
C ILE A 589 -20.87 -30.34 -5.22
N ALA A 590 -20.64 -29.05 -5.52
CA ALA A 590 -20.59 -27.99 -4.51
C ALA A 590 -21.95 -27.79 -3.82
N SER A 591 -23.04 -27.87 -4.59
CA SER A 591 -24.40 -27.85 -4.00
C SER A 591 -24.65 -29.01 -3.07
N GLU A 592 -24.21 -30.24 -3.42
CA GLU A 592 -24.30 -31.44 -2.59
C GLU A 592 -23.35 -31.37 -1.36
N ALA A 593 -22.24 -30.67 -1.48
CA ALA A 593 -21.31 -30.41 -0.38
C ALA A 593 -21.88 -29.45 0.68
N GLY A 594 -22.95 -28.77 0.35
CA GLY A 594 -23.67 -27.85 1.21
C GLY A 594 -23.10 -26.42 1.12
N ALA A 595 -23.69 -25.62 0.24
CA ALA A 595 -23.30 -24.21 0.08
C ALA A 595 -23.56 -23.42 1.36
N VAL A 596 -22.56 -22.68 1.81
CA VAL A 596 -22.61 -21.78 2.95
C VAL A 596 -22.29 -20.35 2.51
N ILE A 597 -22.94 -19.39 3.15
CA ILE A 597 -22.66 -17.97 2.95
C ILE A 597 -21.53 -17.57 3.86
N MET A 598 -20.53 -16.93 3.27
CA MET A 598 -19.38 -16.40 3.96
C MET A 598 -19.51 -14.88 4.08
N GLU A 599 -19.34 -14.35 5.29
CA GLU A 599 -19.33 -12.92 5.54
C GLU A 599 -17.90 -12.43 5.82
N PRO A 600 -17.53 -11.21 5.36
CA PRO A 600 -16.21 -10.65 5.65
C PRO A 600 -16.09 -10.32 7.13
N VAL A 601 -15.02 -10.81 7.74
CA VAL A 601 -14.61 -10.53 9.11
C VAL A 601 -13.47 -9.52 9.07
N MET A 602 -13.61 -8.48 9.86
CA MET A 602 -12.64 -7.39 9.96
C MET A 602 -11.80 -7.56 11.23
N LYS A 603 -10.52 -7.39 11.13
CA LYS A 603 -9.64 -7.17 12.27
C LYS A 603 -9.77 -5.72 12.69
N VAL A 604 -10.39 -5.52 13.84
CA VAL A 604 -10.69 -4.22 14.42
C VAL A 604 -9.67 -3.90 15.48
N GLN A 605 -9.12 -2.70 15.44
CA GLN A 605 -8.24 -2.15 16.45
C GLN A 605 -8.87 -0.88 16.99
N ALA A 606 -9.36 -0.93 18.22
CA ALA A 606 -9.99 0.21 18.86
C ALA A 606 -9.13 0.69 20.02
N SER A 607 -8.74 1.96 19.98
CA SER A 607 -7.90 2.60 20.99
C SER A 607 -8.69 3.64 21.77
N ALA A 608 -8.55 3.63 23.08
CA ALA A 608 -9.16 4.61 23.97
C ALA A 608 -8.33 4.78 25.25
N PRO A 609 -8.51 5.89 26.01
CA PRO A 609 -7.96 5.98 27.34
C PRO A 609 -8.40 4.79 28.22
N SER A 610 -7.52 4.31 29.09
CA SER A 610 -7.72 3.10 29.89
C SER A 610 -9.05 3.08 30.67
N GLU A 611 -9.54 4.26 31.05
CA GLU A 611 -10.83 4.43 31.73
C GLU A 611 -12.06 4.00 30.90
N TYR A 612 -11.96 3.99 29.54
CA TYR A 612 -13.05 3.64 28.65
C TYR A 612 -12.89 2.27 27.99
N ILE A 613 -11.80 1.54 28.24
CA ILE A 613 -11.49 0.31 27.52
C ILE A 613 -12.53 -0.78 27.77
N GLY A 614 -13.13 -0.80 28.96
CA GLY A 614 -14.24 -1.69 29.28
C GLY A 614 -15.46 -1.44 28.41
N ASP A 615 -15.78 -0.18 28.13
CA ASP A 615 -16.88 0.20 27.26
C ASP A 615 -16.58 -0.16 25.81
N VAL A 616 -15.31 0.02 25.36
CA VAL A 616 -14.86 -0.40 24.01
C VAL A 616 -15.06 -1.90 23.83
N ILE A 617 -14.59 -2.73 24.77
CA ILE A 617 -14.77 -4.19 24.74
C ILE A 617 -16.27 -4.54 24.68
N SER A 618 -17.06 -3.89 25.52
CA SER A 618 -18.52 -4.12 25.58
C SER A 618 -19.18 -3.80 24.23
N THR A 619 -18.85 -2.66 23.60
CA THR A 619 -19.44 -2.26 22.31
C THR A 619 -19.04 -3.19 21.18
N ILE A 620 -17.80 -3.70 21.15
CA ILE A 620 -17.32 -4.68 20.17
C ILE A 620 -18.03 -6.02 20.37
N THR A 621 -18.11 -6.51 21.61
CA THR A 621 -18.75 -7.79 21.92
C THR A 621 -20.25 -7.78 21.63
N GLN A 622 -20.96 -6.68 21.89
CA GLN A 622 -22.37 -6.51 21.54
C GLN A 622 -22.63 -6.59 20.03
N ARG A 623 -21.61 -6.26 19.23
CA ARG A 623 -21.63 -6.37 17.77
C ARG A 623 -21.17 -7.73 17.23
N GLY A 624 -21.03 -8.71 18.13
CA GLY A 624 -20.60 -10.06 17.77
C GLY A 624 -19.08 -10.18 17.53
N GLY A 625 -18.32 -9.18 17.95
CA GLY A 625 -16.85 -9.22 17.84
C GLY A 625 -16.22 -10.13 18.89
N ILE A 626 -15.12 -10.78 18.52
CA ILE A 626 -14.31 -11.65 19.36
C ILE A 626 -13.01 -10.90 19.67
N VAL A 627 -12.80 -10.58 20.94
CA VAL A 627 -11.55 -9.91 21.37
C VAL A 627 -10.39 -10.91 21.34
N LEU A 628 -9.35 -10.60 20.59
CA LEU A 628 -8.15 -11.41 20.45
C LEU A 628 -7.08 -11.04 21.46
N SER A 629 -6.83 -9.75 21.63
CA SER A 629 -5.81 -9.24 22.54
C SER A 629 -6.14 -7.83 23.03
N MET A 630 -5.52 -7.46 24.11
CA MET A 630 -5.52 -6.10 24.61
C MET A 630 -4.08 -5.67 24.87
N GLU A 631 -3.70 -4.53 24.34
CA GLU A 631 -2.40 -3.94 24.52
C GLU A 631 -2.51 -2.71 25.41
N ASN A 632 -1.83 -2.73 26.55
CA ASN A 632 -1.79 -1.59 27.46
C ASN A 632 -0.65 -0.66 27.05
N ARG A 633 -0.96 0.60 26.83
CA ARG A 633 0.02 1.64 26.45
C ARG A 633 -0.09 2.85 27.37
N ASN A 634 1.02 3.57 27.53
CA ASN A 634 1.03 4.78 28.36
C ASN A 634 0.08 5.88 27.86
N SER A 635 -0.30 5.86 26.59
CA SER A 635 -1.22 6.83 25.96
C SER A 635 -2.67 6.37 25.89
N GLY A 636 -2.99 5.17 26.39
CA GLY A 636 -4.29 4.51 26.30
C GLY A 636 -4.13 3.05 25.93
N ASP A 637 -5.20 2.29 26.02
CA ASP A 637 -5.19 0.88 25.71
C ASP A 637 -5.79 0.64 24.31
N THR A 638 -5.33 -0.40 23.64
CA THR A 638 -5.83 -0.82 22.33
C THR A 638 -6.41 -2.22 22.44
N VAL A 639 -7.64 -2.39 22.01
CA VAL A 639 -8.33 -3.68 21.86
C VAL A 639 -8.21 -4.14 20.44
N VAL A 640 -7.70 -5.34 20.23
CA VAL A 640 -7.68 -6.02 18.93
C VAL A 640 -8.77 -7.07 18.94
N ALA A 641 -9.66 -7.04 17.96
CA ALA A 641 -10.81 -7.95 17.87
C ALA A 641 -11.10 -8.32 16.42
N GLU A 642 -11.73 -9.46 16.22
CA GLU A 642 -12.39 -9.83 14.96
C GLU A 642 -13.86 -9.54 15.05
N CYS A 643 -14.43 -8.89 14.02
CA CYS A 643 -15.85 -8.54 14.00
C CYS A 643 -16.41 -8.62 12.57
N PRO A 644 -17.63 -9.17 12.38
CA PRO A 644 -18.29 -9.16 11.09
C PRO A 644 -18.47 -7.72 10.56
N LEU A 645 -18.12 -7.47 9.29
CA LEU A 645 -18.21 -6.12 8.69
C LEU A 645 -19.61 -5.53 8.81
N GLU A 646 -20.66 -6.33 8.56
CA GLU A 646 -22.05 -5.89 8.66
C GLU A 646 -22.38 -5.25 10.03
N LYS A 647 -21.74 -5.75 11.09
CA LYS A 647 -21.97 -5.27 12.45
C LYS A 647 -21.15 -4.02 12.79
N MET A 648 -20.16 -3.68 11.97
CA MET A 648 -19.27 -2.54 12.21
C MET A 648 -19.80 -1.22 11.62
N PHE A 649 -20.81 -1.27 10.77
CA PHE A 649 -21.40 -0.04 10.23
C PHE A 649 -21.89 0.90 11.34
N GLY A 650 -21.51 2.17 11.25
CA GLY A 650 -21.83 3.19 12.26
C GLY A 650 -21.09 3.02 13.59
N TYR A 651 -20.07 2.15 13.67
CA TYR A 651 -19.32 1.93 14.91
C TYR A 651 -18.60 3.18 15.39
N THR A 652 -18.12 4.04 14.48
CA THR A 652 -17.47 5.33 14.81
C THR A 652 -18.32 6.15 15.79
N THR A 653 -19.63 6.25 15.51
CA THR A 653 -20.57 7.01 16.36
C THR A 653 -20.72 6.39 17.74
N VAL A 654 -20.83 5.06 17.78
CA VAL A 654 -20.97 4.32 19.05
C VAL A 654 -19.71 4.42 19.89
N LEU A 655 -18.54 4.24 19.28
CA LEU A 655 -17.25 4.35 19.94
C LEU A 655 -17.03 5.75 20.51
N ARG A 656 -17.28 6.79 19.72
CA ARG A 656 -17.19 8.20 20.17
C ARG A 656 -18.12 8.50 21.33
N SER A 657 -19.35 8.01 21.27
CA SER A 657 -20.28 8.14 22.38
C SER A 657 -19.79 7.43 23.65
N ALA A 658 -19.29 6.21 23.53
CA ALA A 658 -18.78 5.41 24.66
C ALA A 658 -17.50 5.97 25.27
N THR A 659 -16.68 6.70 24.49
CA THR A 659 -15.37 7.21 24.89
C THR A 659 -15.31 8.73 25.01
N GLN A 660 -16.46 9.41 25.05
CA GLN A 660 -16.53 10.88 25.07
C GLN A 660 -15.73 11.56 23.94
N GLY A 661 -15.75 10.97 22.76
CA GLY A 661 -15.03 11.47 21.59
C GLY A 661 -13.55 11.13 21.51
N ARG A 662 -12.99 10.45 22.54
CA ARG A 662 -11.55 10.16 22.63
C ARG A 662 -11.15 8.82 22.01
N GLY A 663 -12.11 7.94 21.72
CA GLY A 663 -11.84 6.65 21.07
C GLY A 663 -11.64 6.80 19.57
N THR A 664 -10.68 6.06 19.07
CA THR A 664 -10.42 5.89 17.64
C THR A 664 -10.43 4.41 17.31
N PHE A 665 -10.80 4.06 16.10
CA PHE A 665 -10.63 2.70 15.63
C PHE A 665 -10.20 2.68 14.19
N SER A 666 -9.56 1.58 13.82
CA SER A 666 -9.32 1.17 12.45
C SER A 666 -9.79 -0.26 12.28
N MET A 667 -10.14 -0.63 11.07
CA MET A 667 -10.46 -2.01 10.72
C MET A 667 -9.84 -2.34 9.38
N GLU A 668 -9.39 -3.57 9.25
CA GLU A 668 -8.87 -4.13 8.01
C GLU A 668 -9.56 -5.45 7.74
N PHE A 669 -9.70 -5.80 6.46
CA PHE A 669 -10.20 -7.11 6.09
C PHE A 669 -9.23 -8.19 6.60
N ASP A 670 -9.75 -9.20 7.29
CA ASP A 670 -8.94 -10.30 7.78
C ASP A 670 -9.23 -11.60 7.02
N HIS A 671 -10.48 -12.04 7.00
CA HIS A 671 -10.89 -13.26 6.31
C HIS A 671 -12.41 -13.30 6.10
N TYR A 672 -12.86 -14.31 5.38
CA TYR A 672 -14.28 -14.68 5.32
C TYR A 672 -14.58 -15.79 6.32
N SER A 673 -15.71 -15.70 7.01
CA SER A 673 -16.19 -16.76 7.91
C SER A 673 -17.66 -17.12 7.61
N GLU A 674 -18.07 -18.32 8.00
CA GLU A 674 -19.48 -18.75 7.83
C GLU A 674 -20.41 -17.79 8.57
N LYS A 675 -21.40 -17.20 7.86
CA LYS A 675 -22.39 -16.31 8.45
C LYS A 675 -23.33 -17.07 9.36
N ALA A 676 -23.33 -16.72 10.64
CA ALA A 676 -24.22 -17.33 11.61
C ALA A 676 -25.70 -17.02 11.29
N GLY A 677 -26.52 -18.05 11.07
CA GLY A 677 -27.94 -17.93 10.86
C GLY A 677 -28.45 -17.75 9.43
N GLY A 678 -27.52 -17.76 8.43
CA GLY A 678 -27.90 -17.57 7.02
C GLY A 678 -28.42 -16.15 6.71
N ILE A 679 -28.78 -15.89 5.45
CA ILE A 679 -29.53 -14.68 5.09
C ILE A 679 -31.01 -14.98 5.35
N GLY A 680 -31.63 -14.29 6.32
CA GLY A 680 -33.05 -14.26 6.42
C GLY A 680 -33.62 -13.49 5.20
N PHE A 681 -34.26 -14.22 4.28
CA PHE A 681 -35.06 -13.62 3.21
C PHE A 681 -36.38 -13.18 3.78
#